data_0ecee285868e3af8fe14a9bb64df77cd
#
_entry.id   0ecee285868e3af8fe14a9bb64df77cd
#
_cell.length_a   1.000
_cell.length_b   1.000
_cell.length_c   1.000
_cell.angle_alpha   90.00
_cell.angle_beta   90.00
_cell.angle_gamma   90.00
#
_symmetry.space_group_name_H-M   'P 1'
#
loop_
_entity.id
_entity.type
_entity.pdbx_description
1 polymer ?
#
loop_
_entity_poly.entity_id
_entity_poly.type
_entity_poly.pdbx_seq_one_letter_code
_entity_poly.pdbx_strand_id
1 'polypeptide(L)'
;MTPMSTAQQRVDANAKVTGMQRYGTERAPDGLAFAAFAVATIGKGRVISVDTDAAWKVPGVQQVMTHIDPDELRSPGFIMGGGYGFQSRQPLVDDHIAYRGQPIALIVADTLLAATEAAELITATYEPEPLAVTLDAPDAETVVQSDAIPIPMFADTVAGDADAAFAAAPVQVDVEFHGPTQHHVPMELISSVVEWHGDTLVVHEGTQNSGAIQNGVALQLGIDPSRVEVISESVGGGFGQKNSLQPHIGPLAIAARRLGRAVKLVLTRPQTFHQASFRPASRQRVRLGADASGRLLAAIHEVDQQTSRHDLFPALYTEVSSRLYGIGDFRGRERLVRTDTQTPGFMRAPFEHISVYALESAVDEIAYATGQDPVAIRLANDTTQDPVTGLPFSSRHVAECLRRGAERFGWADRNPEPRSMRAPDGTLIGYGVAIGAYPGDAAPAIAKLSADAGGTISVAVAGHEMGQGIRTAITRLVANDLGIEPAAVEVSVGDTRRAPQHLTAGSWGTTTALPAVHAALRELRSRLGLPETGAVDLHAAVTTTGSPRVDVEATTVAPGQPADVVDQLRKGLVAIAGPEYPGFVTFSYIAHFAEVRVEPTTGRIRVPRVVSVADCGRVASPVTAASQVRGGVVWGVGATLREQSRVDTRYGGFLNSTMEEYPIPVNADIHQIDVDFVDEPDPLLNPVGVKGLGEVAMVGVSAAIGNAVFHATGTRFRRLPIHIEDVLAHL
;
A
#
# COMPACT_ATOMS: atom_id res chain seq x y z
N MET A 1 2.45 30.37 -8.61
CA MET A 1 1.53 29.89 -7.56
C MET A 1 1.95 30.46 -6.23
N THR A 2 1.01 30.98 -5.42
CA THR A 2 1.30 31.46 -4.07
C THR A 2 1.75 30.29 -3.20
N PRO A 3 2.78 30.44 -2.33
CA PRO A 3 3.18 29.38 -1.41
C PRO A 3 1.99 28.96 -0.55
N MET A 4 1.74 27.64 -0.45
CA MET A 4 0.68 27.14 0.41
C MET A 4 1.01 27.45 1.87
N SER A 5 0.06 28.08 2.59
CA SER A 5 0.26 28.50 3.99
C SER A 5 0.57 27.32 4.91
N THR A 6 1.50 27.49 5.82
CA THR A 6 2.12 26.44 6.65
C THR A 6 1.25 25.92 7.81
N ALA A 7 0.12 26.54 8.13
CA ALA A 7 -0.53 26.36 9.44
C ALA A 7 -1.98 25.86 9.41
N GLN A 8 -2.38 25.03 8.44
CA GLN A 8 -3.77 24.52 8.45
C GLN A 8 -3.82 23.09 9.00
N GLN A 9 -4.69 22.87 9.99
CA GLN A 9 -5.04 21.55 10.52
C GLN A 9 -5.67 20.67 9.44
N ARG A 10 -5.70 19.35 9.66
CA ARG A 10 -6.51 18.43 8.86
C ARG A 10 -7.98 18.86 8.91
N VAL A 11 -8.66 18.87 7.77
CA VAL A 11 -10.09 19.24 7.70
C VAL A 11 -11.01 18.26 8.43
N ASP A 12 -10.59 17.00 8.55
CA ASP A 12 -11.30 15.91 9.21
C ASP A 12 -10.86 15.66 10.67
N ALA A 13 -9.91 16.46 11.20
CA ALA A 13 -9.32 16.22 12.51
C ALA A 13 -10.36 16.27 13.64
N ASN A 14 -11.22 17.28 13.64
CA ASN A 14 -12.22 17.46 14.68
C ASN A 14 -13.23 16.30 14.70
N ALA A 15 -13.76 15.92 13.53
CA ALA A 15 -14.67 14.79 13.43
C ALA A 15 -14.05 13.46 13.91
N LYS A 16 -12.76 13.24 13.64
CA LYS A 16 -12.03 12.04 14.09
C LYS A 16 -11.84 11.99 15.61
N VAL A 17 -11.34 13.07 16.21
CA VAL A 17 -11.05 13.09 17.67
C VAL A 17 -12.30 13.15 18.55
N THR A 18 -13.43 13.59 18.00
CA THR A 18 -14.72 13.63 18.71
C THR A 18 -15.60 12.41 18.45
N GLY A 19 -15.17 11.45 17.62
CA GLY A 19 -15.95 10.28 17.24
C GLY A 19 -17.10 10.58 16.26
N MET A 20 -17.12 11.74 15.65
CA MET A 20 -18.15 12.14 14.68
C MET A 20 -17.86 11.63 13.26
N GLN A 21 -16.60 11.21 12.99
CA GLN A 21 -16.23 10.65 11.70
C GLN A 21 -16.93 9.29 11.49
N ARG A 22 -17.55 9.14 10.33
CA ARG A 22 -18.20 7.88 9.93
C ARG A 22 -17.28 7.03 9.06
N TYR A 23 -17.30 5.72 9.32
CA TYR A 23 -16.60 4.69 8.56
C TYR A 23 -17.62 3.74 7.87
N GLY A 24 -17.15 2.94 6.91
CA GLY A 24 -18.02 2.19 6.02
C GLY A 24 -19.12 1.36 6.69
N THR A 25 -18.81 0.75 7.84
CA THR A 25 -19.75 -0.13 8.55
C THR A 25 -20.49 0.50 9.72
N GLU A 26 -20.35 1.79 9.95
CA GLU A 26 -21.15 2.47 10.98
C GLU A 26 -22.57 2.82 10.50
N ARG A 27 -22.89 2.50 9.26
CA ARG A 27 -24.28 2.51 8.75
C ARG A 27 -25.11 1.43 9.45
N ALA A 28 -26.27 1.79 9.88
CA ALA A 28 -27.23 0.90 10.53
C ALA A 28 -28.65 1.24 10.04
N PRO A 29 -29.02 0.83 8.80
CA PRO A 29 -30.36 1.01 8.29
C PRO A 29 -31.38 0.23 9.13
N ASP A 30 -32.64 0.66 9.10
CA ASP A 30 -33.71 0.00 9.82
C ASP A 30 -33.84 -1.47 9.35
N GLY A 31 -34.04 -2.36 10.34
CA GLY A 31 -34.17 -3.78 10.05
C GLY A 31 -32.87 -4.47 9.60
N LEU A 32 -31.70 -3.87 9.87
CA LEU A 32 -30.39 -4.46 9.55
C LEU A 32 -30.25 -5.88 10.09
N ALA A 33 -29.83 -6.81 9.24
CA ALA A 33 -29.42 -8.16 9.62
C ALA A 33 -27.88 -8.27 9.66
N PHE A 34 -27.36 -9.25 10.37
CA PHE A 34 -25.94 -9.46 10.57
C PHE A 34 -25.50 -10.78 9.98
N ALA A 35 -24.33 -10.80 9.37
CA ALA A 35 -23.77 -12.01 8.80
C ALA A 35 -22.46 -12.41 9.49
N ALA A 36 -22.17 -13.71 9.51
CA ALA A 36 -20.91 -14.30 9.93
C ALA A 36 -20.54 -15.48 9.04
N PHE A 37 -19.23 -15.73 8.87
CA PHE A 37 -18.73 -16.91 8.14
C PHE A 37 -18.32 -18.01 9.11
N ALA A 38 -18.73 -19.26 8.78
CA ALA A 38 -17.99 -20.45 9.16
C ALA A 38 -16.89 -20.70 8.12
N VAL A 39 -15.69 -21.11 8.57
CA VAL A 39 -14.50 -21.19 7.74
C VAL A 39 -13.81 -22.56 7.80
N ALA A 40 -13.11 -22.92 6.74
CA ALA A 40 -12.36 -24.17 6.66
C ALA A 40 -11.22 -24.21 7.69
N THR A 41 -11.04 -25.40 8.32
CA THR A 41 -9.98 -25.65 9.30
C THR A 41 -8.76 -26.35 8.69
N ILE A 42 -8.86 -26.81 7.43
CA ILE A 42 -7.77 -27.38 6.65
C ILE A 42 -7.21 -26.38 5.64
N GLY A 43 -5.94 -26.55 5.25
CA GLY A 43 -5.28 -25.67 4.28
C GLY A 43 -5.49 -26.05 2.83
N LYS A 44 -5.85 -27.33 2.57
CA LYS A 44 -6.10 -27.86 1.22
C LYS A 44 -6.92 -29.13 1.27
N GLY A 45 -7.77 -29.32 0.27
CA GLY A 45 -8.59 -30.53 0.12
C GLY A 45 -10.02 -30.23 -0.31
N ARG A 46 -10.98 -31.04 0.15
CA ARG A 46 -12.41 -30.91 -0.20
C ARG A 46 -13.29 -30.94 1.04
N VAL A 47 -14.39 -30.21 0.98
CA VAL A 47 -15.51 -30.35 1.94
C VAL A 47 -16.38 -31.51 1.49
N ILE A 48 -16.52 -32.55 2.33
CA ILE A 48 -17.38 -33.70 2.06
C ILE A 48 -18.82 -33.42 2.50
N SER A 49 -18.97 -32.77 3.66
CA SER A 49 -20.27 -32.38 4.18
C SER A 49 -20.14 -31.19 5.14
N VAL A 50 -21.21 -30.40 5.23
CA VAL A 50 -21.38 -29.32 6.21
C VAL A 50 -22.66 -29.59 6.98
N ASP A 51 -22.55 -29.76 8.30
CA ASP A 51 -23.70 -29.90 9.21
C ASP A 51 -24.14 -28.53 9.70
N THR A 52 -25.38 -28.19 9.41
CA THR A 52 -26.02 -26.89 9.74
C THR A 52 -27.12 -27.00 10.79
N ASP A 53 -27.46 -28.22 11.27
CA ASP A 53 -28.63 -28.48 12.11
C ASP A 53 -28.62 -27.71 13.43
N ALA A 54 -27.45 -27.56 14.03
CA ALA A 54 -27.26 -26.80 15.27
C ALA A 54 -27.41 -25.28 15.03
N ALA A 55 -26.86 -24.78 13.94
CA ALA A 55 -26.93 -23.37 13.56
C ALA A 55 -28.38 -22.89 13.35
N TRP A 56 -29.22 -23.72 12.71
CA TRP A 56 -30.63 -23.40 12.49
C TRP A 56 -31.46 -23.32 13.80
N LYS A 57 -30.98 -23.89 14.90
CA LYS A 57 -31.66 -23.85 16.21
C LYS A 57 -31.36 -22.57 16.98
N VAL A 58 -30.36 -21.78 16.57
CA VAL A 58 -30.04 -20.49 17.22
C VAL A 58 -31.17 -19.50 16.92
N PRO A 59 -31.80 -18.91 17.95
CA PRO A 59 -32.87 -17.96 17.74
C PRO A 59 -32.42 -16.73 16.97
N GLY A 60 -33.20 -16.35 15.96
CA GLY A 60 -32.90 -15.19 15.11
C GLY A 60 -32.10 -15.52 13.85
N VAL A 61 -31.66 -16.74 13.62
CA VAL A 61 -31.06 -17.17 12.35
C VAL A 61 -32.10 -17.13 11.24
N GLN A 62 -31.78 -16.43 10.15
CA GLN A 62 -32.66 -16.20 9.01
C GLN A 62 -32.22 -16.99 7.78
N GLN A 63 -30.90 -17.17 7.57
CA GLN A 63 -30.32 -17.88 6.45
C GLN A 63 -29.04 -18.61 6.88
N VAL A 64 -28.82 -19.80 6.32
CA VAL A 64 -27.56 -20.55 6.33
C VAL A 64 -27.27 -20.99 4.91
N MET A 65 -26.23 -20.45 4.30
CA MET A 65 -25.85 -20.68 2.91
C MET A 65 -24.51 -21.43 2.88
N THR A 66 -24.51 -22.68 2.49
CA THR A 66 -23.31 -23.54 2.33
C THR A 66 -22.88 -23.68 0.88
N HIS A 67 -23.78 -23.30 -0.05
CA HIS A 67 -23.53 -23.33 -1.48
C HIS A 67 -24.27 -22.19 -2.18
N ILE A 68 -23.61 -21.62 -3.19
CA ILE A 68 -24.17 -20.62 -4.12
C ILE A 68 -23.95 -21.16 -5.52
N ASP A 69 -25.00 -21.14 -6.35
CA ASP A 69 -24.90 -21.54 -7.75
C ASP A 69 -23.86 -20.66 -8.47
N PRO A 70 -22.88 -21.23 -9.20
CA PRO A 70 -21.91 -20.47 -9.97
C PRO A 70 -22.54 -19.51 -10.99
N ASP A 71 -23.75 -19.73 -11.42
CA ASP A 71 -24.48 -18.79 -12.28
C ASP A 71 -25.02 -17.56 -11.52
N GLU A 72 -25.24 -17.69 -10.20
CA GLU A 72 -25.61 -16.56 -9.32
C GLU A 72 -24.38 -15.78 -8.81
N LEU A 73 -23.23 -16.45 -8.65
CA LEU A 73 -21.99 -15.86 -8.18
C LEU A 73 -20.81 -16.22 -9.09
N ARG A 74 -20.56 -15.38 -10.06
CA ARG A 74 -19.48 -15.56 -11.04
C ARG A 74 -18.15 -15.04 -10.51
N SER A 75 -17.04 -15.57 -11.02
CA SER A 75 -15.72 -14.98 -10.75
C SER A 75 -15.58 -13.64 -11.47
N PRO A 76 -15.15 -12.56 -10.78
CA PRO A 76 -14.85 -11.29 -11.43
C PRO A 76 -13.48 -11.31 -12.14
N GLY A 77 -12.75 -12.42 -12.04
CA GLY A 77 -11.38 -12.58 -12.52
C GLY A 77 -10.35 -11.96 -11.59
N PHE A 78 -9.14 -12.48 -11.65
CA PHE A 78 -7.97 -11.88 -11.03
C PHE A 78 -7.30 -10.97 -12.04
N ILE A 79 -7.36 -9.66 -11.77
CA ILE A 79 -6.63 -8.66 -12.55
C ILE A 79 -5.62 -8.03 -11.61
N MET A 80 -4.39 -8.28 -11.91
CA MET A 80 -3.26 -7.78 -11.17
C MET A 80 -3.23 -6.25 -11.07
N GLY A 81 -2.78 -5.76 -9.94
CA GLY A 81 -2.54 -4.33 -9.77
C GLY A 81 -3.79 -3.47 -9.56
N GLY A 82 -4.88 -4.04 -9.07
CA GLY A 82 -6.12 -3.31 -8.77
C GLY A 82 -7.24 -3.59 -9.74
N GLY A 83 -7.28 -4.80 -10.27
CA GLY A 83 -8.43 -5.36 -10.93
C GLY A 83 -9.59 -5.59 -9.97
N TYR A 84 -10.64 -6.24 -10.45
CA TYR A 84 -11.85 -6.36 -9.66
C TYR A 84 -11.67 -7.22 -8.41
N GLY A 85 -11.03 -8.39 -8.51
CA GLY A 85 -10.81 -9.27 -7.37
C GLY A 85 -9.34 -9.38 -6.94
N PHE A 86 -9.07 -9.52 -5.66
CA PHE A 86 -7.71 -9.86 -5.21
C PHE A 86 -7.38 -11.35 -5.41
N GLN A 87 -8.37 -12.18 -5.65
CA GLN A 87 -8.24 -13.59 -6.05
C GLN A 87 -9.37 -14.00 -6.99
N SER A 88 -9.12 -15.01 -7.83
CA SER A 88 -10.10 -15.53 -8.81
C SER A 88 -11.15 -16.43 -8.17
N ARG A 89 -10.81 -17.13 -7.08
CA ARG A 89 -11.72 -18.07 -6.42
C ARG A 89 -12.83 -17.35 -5.67
N GLN A 90 -14.06 -17.88 -5.84
CA GLN A 90 -15.23 -17.37 -5.14
C GLN A 90 -15.59 -18.31 -3.98
N PRO A 91 -16.03 -17.79 -2.82
CA PRO A 91 -16.47 -18.63 -1.72
C PRO A 91 -17.83 -19.31 -2.04
N LEU A 92 -18.05 -20.49 -1.50
CA LEU A 92 -19.31 -21.23 -1.52
C LEU A 92 -19.79 -21.69 -2.90
N VAL A 93 -18.98 -21.62 -3.95
CA VAL A 93 -19.37 -22.05 -5.31
C VAL A 93 -18.95 -23.49 -5.63
N ASP A 94 -17.98 -24.04 -4.93
CA ASP A 94 -17.51 -25.41 -5.04
C ASP A 94 -17.10 -25.98 -3.68
N ASP A 95 -16.74 -27.27 -3.64
CA ASP A 95 -16.32 -28.00 -2.43
C ASP A 95 -14.81 -27.97 -2.18
N HIS A 96 -14.04 -27.32 -3.06
CA HIS A 96 -12.58 -27.31 -2.98
C HIS A 96 -12.07 -26.25 -1.99
N ILE A 97 -11.21 -26.68 -1.07
CA ILE A 97 -10.49 -25.79 -0.13
C ILE A 97 -9.09 -25.55 -0.65
N ALA A 98 -8.78 -24.29 -0.94
CA ALA A 98 -7.48 -23.83 -1.44
C ALA A 98 -6.57 -23.24 -0.34
N TYR A 99 -7.15 -22.80 0.78
CA TYR A 99 -6.42 -22.24 1.91
C TYR A 99 -7.24 -22.35 3.21
N ARG A 100 -6.56 -22.41 4.34
CA ARG A 100 -7.22 -22.37 5.65
C ARG A 100 -7.92 -21.02 5.87
N GLY A 101 -9.14 -21.06 6.41
CA GLY A 101 -9.96 -19.88 6.62
C GLY A 101 -10.85 -19.50 5.42
N GLN A 102 -10.83 -20.29 4.33
CA GLN A 102 -11.79 -20.14 3.22
C GLN A 102 -13.22 -20.31 3.76
N PRO A 103 -14.18 -19.42 3.42
CA PRO A 103 -15.57 -19.57 3.85
C PRO A 103 -16.21 -20.86 3.34
N ILE A 104 -16.89 -21.58 4.24
CA ILE A 104 -17.65 -22.83 3.96
C ILE A 104 -19.16 -22.67 4.24
N ALA A 105 -19.55 -21.65 5.00
CA ALA A 105 -20.94 -21.26 5.17
C ALA A 105 -21.05 -19.76 5.46
N LEU A 106 -22.10 -19.12 4.97
CA LEU A 106 -22.54 -17.77 5.33
C LEU A 106 -23.83 -17.89 6.14
N ILE A 107 -23.81 -17.37 7.36
CA ILE A 107 -24.95 -17.30 8.26
C ILE A 107 -25.47 -15.88 8.32
N VAL A 108 -26.77 -15.67 8.21
CA VAL A 108 -27.42 -14.36 8.42
C VAL A 108 -28.45 -14.47 9.53
N ALA A 109 -28.39 -13.55 10.49
CA ALA A 109 -29.27 -13.53 11.66
C ALA A 109 -29.70 -12.10 12.03
N ASP A 110 -30.69 -11.97 12.91
CA ASP A 110 -31.22 -10.68 13.40
C ASP A 110 -30.23 -9.91 14.28
N THR A 111 -29.27 -10.62 14.87
CA THR A 111 -28.22 -10.01 15.71
C THR A 111 -26.83 -10.56 15.35
N LEU A 112 -25.79 -9.77 15.60
CA LEU A 112 -24.41 -10.22 15.43
C LEU A 112 -24.08 -11.43 16.32
N LEU A 113 -24.60 -11.44 17.56
CA LEU A 113 -24.39 -12.56 18.49
C LEU A 113 -24.96 -13.86 17.92
N ALA A 114 -26.21 -13.84 17.44
CA ALA A 114 -26.86 -15.02 16.87
C ALA A 114 -26.13 -15.51 15.58
N ALA A 115 -25.69 -14.59 14.72
CA ALA A 115 -24.91 -14.94 13.53
C ALA A 115 -23.56 -15.60 13.89
N THR A 116 -22.86 -15.06 14.88
CA THR A 116 -21.56 -15.58 15.33
C THR A 116 -21.72 -16.94 16.01
N GLU A 117 -22.66 -17.07 16.96
CA GLU A 117 -22.95 -18.34 17.64
C GLU A 117 -23.33 -19.43 16.61
N ALA A 118 -24.20 -19.11 15.66
CA ALA A 118 -24.59 -20.07 14.64
C ALA A 118 -23.41 -20.46 13.73
N ALA A 119 -22.53 -19.54 13.39
CA ALA A 119 -21.33 -19.83 12.59
C ALA A 119 -20.34 -20.76 13.34
N GLU A 120 -20.20 -20.61 14.66
CA GLU A 120 -19.38 -21.48 15.50
C GLU A 120 -19.94 -22.90 15.67
N LEU A 121 -21.25 -23.05 15.51
CA LEU A 121 -21.93 -24.36 15.56
C LEU A 121 -21.89 -25.14 14.26
N ILE A 122 -21.46 -24.52 13.16
CA ILE A 122 -21.25 -25.22 11.89
C ILE A 122 -20.08 -26.20 12.04
N THR A 123 -20.29 -27.46 11.68
CA THR A 123 -19.24 -28.46 11.59
C THR A 123 -19.11 -29.00 10.18
N ALA A 124 -17.90 -29.34 9.74
CA ALA A 124 -17.64 -29.88 8.42
C ALA A 124 -16.74 -31.11 8.47
N THR A 125 -17.00 -32.03 7.55
CA THR A 125 -16.12 -33.18 7.30
C THR A 125 -15.29 -32.87 6.07
N TYR A 126 -13.99 -33.12 6.14
CA TYR A 126 -13.05 -32.83 5.07
C TYR A 126 -12.32 -34.07 4.57
N GLU A 127 -11.92 -34.05 3.31
CA GLU A 127 -10.89 -34.89 2.72
C GLU A 127 -9.64 -34.04 2.50
N PRO A 128 -8.66 -34.04 3.45
CA PRO A 128 -7.47 -33.19 3.36
C PRO A 128 -6.48 -33.74 2.33
N GLU A 129 -5.78 -32.83 1.65
CA GLU A 129 -4.68 -33.11 0.74
C GLU A 129 -3.33 -32.62 1.31
N PRO A 130 -2.18 -33.20 0.85
CA PRO A 130 -0.86 -32.66 1.15
C PRO A 130 -0.76 -31.20 0.74
N LEU A 131 -0.06 -30.39 1.57
CA LEU A 131 0.05 -28.96 1.32
C LEU A 131 1.50 -28.46 1.39
N ALA A 132 1.79 -27.43 0.60
CA ALA A 132 3.07 -26.73 0.55
C ALA A 132 2.81 -25.24 0.80
N VAL A 133 3.21 -24.72 1.96
CA VAL A 133 2.84 -23.36 2.41
C VAL A 133 4.03 -22.41 2.58
N THR A 134 5.26 -22.90 2.34
CA THR A 134 6.49 -22.09 2.43
C THR A 134 7.27 -22.12 1.12
N LEU A 135 8.18 -21.16 0.93
CA LEU A 135 9.06 -21.11 -0.25
C LEU A 135 9.90 -22.38 -0.44
N ASP A 136 10.28 -23.03 0.66
CA ASP A 136 11.16 -24.21 0.66
C ASP A 136 10.39 -25.55 0.81
N ALA A 137 9.05 -25.52 0.72
CA ALA A 137 8.26 -26.74 0.78
C ALA A 137 8.57 -27.63 -0.43
N PRO A 138 8.73 -28.97 -0.24
CA PRO A 138 9.12 -29.88 -1.34
C PRO A 138 8.21 -29.84 -2.56
N ASP A 139 6.90 -29.62 -2.33
CA ASP A 139 5.88 -29.58 -3.38
C ASP A 139 5.55 -28.13 -3.84
N ALA A 140 6.33 -27.12 -3.43
CA ALA A 140 6.22 -25.76 -3.96
C ALA A 140 6.77 -25.71 -5.39
N GLU A 141 5.99 -25.13 -6.29
CA GLU A 141 6.36 -25.00 -7.71
C GLU A 141 6.94 -23.63 -7.98
N THR A 142 8.17 -23.56 -8.48
CA THR A 142 8.81 -22.30 -8.87
C THR A 142 8.68 -22.09 -10.38
N VAL A 143 8.20 -20.91 -10.78
CA VAL A 143 8.09 -20.49 -12.18
C VAL A 143 8.86 -19.18 -12.39
N VAL A 144 9.49 -19.03 -13.56
CA VAL A 144 10.09 -17.76 -13.98
C VAL A 144 8.96 -16.80 -14.34
N GLN A 145 8.99 -15.60 -13.76
CA GLN A 145 7.87 -14.67 -13.92
C GLN A 145 7.67 -14.22 -15.37
N SER A 146 8.75 -13.84 -16.06
CA SER A 146 8.69 -13.41 -17.47
C SER A 146 8.09 -14.45 -18.41
N ASP A 147 8.25 -15.76 -18.09
CA ASP A 147 7.66 -16.86 -18.87
C ASP A 147 6.19 -17.08 -18.50
N ALA A 148 5.86 -16.97 -17.20
CA ALA A 148 4.53 -17.23 -16.68
C ALA A 148 3.54 -16.06 -16.92
N ILE A 149 4.06 -14.83 -16.96
CA ILE A 149 3.30 -13.59 -17.18
C ILE A 149 3.99 -12.78 -18.28
N PRO A 150 3.76 -13.09 -19.57
CA PRO A 150 4.48 -12.48 -20.69
C PRO A 150 3.97 -11.06 -21.00
N ILE A 151 4.04 -10.18 -20.01
CA ILE A 151 3.70 -8.75 -20.11
C ILE A 151 5.02 -7.98 -19.95
N PRO A 152 5.33 -6.95 -20.79
CA PRO A 152 6.60 -6.25 -20.76
C PRO A 152 7.05 -5.74 -19.40
N MET A 153 6.14 -5.24 -18.56
CA MET A 153 6.46 -4.74 -17.22
C MET A 153 6.95 -5.83 -16.23
N PHE A 154 6.81 -7.13 -16.57
CA PHE A 154 7.27 -8.28 -15.76
C PHE A 154 8.43 -9.04 -16.41
N ALA A 155 9.02 -8.47 -17.44
CA ALA A 155 10.26 -8.97 -18.03
C ALA A 155 11.45 -8.80 -17.08
N ASP A 156 12.47 -9.64 -17.24
CA ASP A 156 13.74 -9.45 -16.55
C ASP A 156 14.32 -8.07 -16.87
N THR A 157 14.82 -7.35 -15.86
CA THR A 157 15.48 -6.05 -16.07
C THR A 157 16.93 -6.27 -16.42
N VAL A 158 17.37 -5.78 -17.59
CA VAL A 158 18.76 -5.96 -18.04
C VAL A 158 19.31 -4.64 -18.58
N ALA A 159 20.49 -4.24 -18.07
CA ALA A 159 21.32 -3.17 -18.60
C ALA A 159 22.78 -3.63 -18.63
N GLY A 160 23.51 -3.40 -19.71
CA GLY A 160 24.91 -3.81 -19.87
C GLY A 160 25.15 -5.31 -19.74
N ASP A 161 26.33 -5.71 -19.19
CA ASP A 161 26.71 -7.10 -18.90
C ASP A 161 27.09 -7.25 -17.41
N ALA A 162 26.08 -7.40 -16.57
CA ALA A 162 26.25 -7.46 -15.13
C ALA A 162 27.10 -8.65 -14.65
N ASP A 163 27.04 -9.81 -15.33
CA ASP A 163 27.81 -10.99 -14.93
C ASP A 163 29.30 -10.78 -15.20
N ALA A 164 29.68 -10.26 -16.37
CA ALA A 164 31.07 -9.94 -16.68
C ALA A 164 31.62 -8.81 -15.80
N ALA A 165 30.84 -7.75 -15.61
CA ALA A 165 31.24 -6.60 -14.77
C ALA A 165 31.39 -6.98 -13.31
N PHE A 166 30.50 -7.82 -12.78
CA PHE A 166 30.61 -8.37 -11.41
C PHE A 166 31.87 -9.23 -11.26
N ALA A 167 32.11 -10.15 -12.19
CA ALA A 167 33.29 -11.03 -12.15
C ALA A 167 34.62 -10.26 -12.21
N ALA A 168 34.65 -9.11 -12.89
CA ALA A 168 35.82 -8.23 -13.00
C ALA A 168 35.97 -7.25 -11.82
N ALA A 169 34.95 -7.06 -11.00
CA ALA A 169 34.95 -6.08 -9.91
C ALA A 169 35.95 -6.47 -8.82
N PRO A 170 36.86 -5.57 -8.39
CA PRO A 170 37.86 -5.84 -7.35
C PRO A 170 37.26 -6.02 -5.94
N VAL A 171 36.10 -5.42 -5.69
CA VAL A 171 35.34 -5.59 -4.44
C VAL A 171 33.97 -6.17 -4.78
N GLN A 172 33.66 -7.29 -4.15
CA GLN A 172 32.42 -8.02 -4.43
C GLN A 172 31.68 -8.36 -3.14
N VAL A 173 30.37 -8.19 -3.15
CA VAL A 173 29.44 -8.64 -2.12
C VAL A 173 28.45 -9.59 -2.77
N ASP A 174 28.25 -10.80 -2.21
CA ASP A 174 27.27 -11.79 -2.67
C ASP A 174 26.51 -12.29 -1.44
N VAL A 175 25.26 -11.87 -1.29
CA VAL A 175 24.50 -12.02 -0.05
C VAL A 175 23.04 -12.36 -0.33
N GLU A 176 22.45 -13.14 0.59
CA GLU A 176 21.04 -13.52 0.53
C GLU A 176 20.25 -12.88 1.68
N PHE A 177 19.06 -12.39 1.36
CA PHE A 177 18.14 -11.75 2.29
C PHE A 177 16.78 -12.43 2.28
N HIS A 178 16.10 -12.44 3.43
CA HIS A 178 14.77 -13.01 3.57
C HIS A 178 13.79 -11.98 4.14
N GLY A 179 12.68 -11.77 3.40
CA GLY A 179 11.52 -11.04 3.85
C GLY A 179 10.43 -11.98 4.33
N PRO A 180 9.87 -11.78 5.52
CA PRO A 180 8.81 -12.64 6.05
C PRO A 180 7.46 -12.30 5.40
N THR A 181 6.50 -13.22 5.54
CA THR A 181 5.09 -12.89 5.36
C THR A 181 4.66 -11.87 6.42
N GLN A 182 3.92 -10.82 5.99
CA GLN A 182 3.42 -9.76 6.87
C GLN A 182 1.98 -9.39 6.53
N HIS A 183 1.20 -8.99 7.55
CA HIS A 183 -0.18 -8.51 7.40
C HIS A 183 -0.29 -7.02 7.68
N HIS A 184 -1.24 -6.37 7.00
CA HIS A 184 -1.46 -4.92 7.04
C HIS A 184 -1.99 -4.42 8.38
N VAL A 185 -2.75 -5.24 9.08
CA VAL A 185 -3.35 -4.97 10.40
C VAL A 185 -4.01 -3.58 10.49
N PRO A 186 -4.87 -3.16 9.53
CA PRO A 186 -5.60 -1.92 9.69
C PRO A 186 -6.50 -2.00 10.91
N MET A 187 -6.71 -0.86 11.60
CA MET A 187 -7.58 -0.84 12.79
C MET A 187 -9.04 -1.15 12.42
N GLU A 188 -9.54 -0.60 11.32
CA GLU A 188 -10.82 -0.98 10.74
C GLU A 188 -10.69 -2.35 10.07
N LEU A 189 -11.48 -3.30 10.54
CA LEU A 189 -11.59 -4.64 9.92
C LEU A 189 -12.20 -4.55 8.51
N ILE A 190 -12.03 -5.61 7.72
CA ILE A 190 -12.76 -5.76 6.46
C ILE A 190 -14.23 -5.95 6.79
N SER A 191 -15.08 -5.14 6.17
CA SER A 191 -16.48 -5.08 6.55
C SER A 191 -17.32 -4.36 5.51
N SER A 192 -18.55 -4.83 5.29
CA SER A 192 -19.50 -4.25 4.34
C SER A 192 -20.91 -4.21 4.91
N VAL A 193 -21.67 -3.19 4.49
CA VAL A 193 -23.12 -3.15 4.60
C VAL A 193 -23.69 -3.11 3.19
N VAL A 194 -24.55 -4.06 2.84
CA VAL A 194 -25.16 -4.16 1.53
C VAL A 194 -26.69 -4.12 1.64
N GLU A 195 -27.31 -3.35 0.75
CA GLU A 195 -28.76 -3.22 0.70
C GLU A 195 -29.25 -3.08 -0.76
N TRP A 196 -30.47 -3.54 -1.02
CA TRP A 196 -31.12 -3.39 -2.31
C TRP A 196 -32.26 -2.37 -2.25
N HIS A 197 -32.20 -1.36 -3.10
CA HIS A 197 -33.27 -0.39 -3.35
C HIS A 197 -33.90 -0.67 -4.72
N GLY A 198 -34.95 -1.49 -4.73
CA GLY A 198 -35.48 -2.06 -5.98
C GLY A 198 -34.38 -2.90 -6.66
N ASP A 199 -33.97 -2.46 -7.84
CA ASP A 199 -32.92 -3.12 -8.62
C ASP A 199 -31.50 -2.56 -8.44
N THR A 200 -31.34 -1.55 -7.61
CA THR A 200 -30.05 -0.93 -7.32
C THR A 200 -29.44 -1.51 -6.05
N LEU A 201 -28.23 -2.03 -6.16
CA LEU A 201 -27.41 -2.49 -5.03
C LEU A 201 -26.60 -1.32 -4.49
N VAL A 202 -26.72 -1.04 -3.20
CA VAL A 202 -25.89 -0.06 -2.48
C VAL A 202 -24.92 -0.80 -1.56
N VAL A 203 -23.63 -0.51 -1.70
CA VAL A 203 -22.55 -1.10 -0.91
C VAL A 203 -21.83 0.00 -0.12
N HIS A 204 -21.89 -0.08 1.20
CA HIS A 204 -21.04 0.71 2.09
C HIS A 204 -19.85 -0.14 2.50
N GLU A 205 -18.65 0.29 2.13
CA GLU A 205 -17.41 -0.47 2.31
C GLU A 205 -16.25 0.46 2.65
N GLY A 206 -15.42 0.07 3.60
CA GLY A 206 -14.12 0.71 3.80
C GLY A 206 -13.12 0.19 2.76
N THR A 207 -13.05 0.82 1.58
CA THR A 207 -12.24 0.36 0.45
C THR A 207 -11.27 1.43 -0.07
N GLN A 208 -10.23 0.99 -0.76
CA GLN A 208 -9.32 1.83 -1.55
C GLN A 208 -9.73 1.90 -3.03
N ASN A 209 -10.81 1.17 -3.45
CA ASN A 209 -11.19 1.02 -4.85
C ASN A 209 -12.69 0.80 -5.05
N SER A 210 -13.48 1.82 -4.79
CA SER A 210 -14.94 1.73 -4.98
C SER A 210 -15.35 1.50 -6.44
N GLY A 211 -14.54 1.94 -7.41
CA GLY A 211 -14.78 1.65 -8.84
C GLY A 211 -14.64 0.16 -9.18
N ALA A 212 -13.63 -0.52 -8.64
CA ALA A 212 -13.47 -1.97 -8.84
C ALA A 212 -14.60 -2.77 -8.16
N ILE A 213 -15.03 -2.33 -6.96
CA ILE A 213 -16.16 -2.98 -6.27
C ILE A 213 -17.44 -2.82 -7.12
N GLN A 214 -17.73 -1.62 -7.61
CA GLN A 214 -18.89 -1.36 -8.47
C GLN A 214 -18.93 -2.30 -9.66
N ASN A 215 -17.87 -2.35 -10.43
CA ASN A 215 -17.82 -3.14 -11.66
C ASN A 215 -17.65 -4.63 -11.37
N GLY A 216 -16.84 -4.99 -10.38
CA GLY A 216 -16.60 -6.38 -10.00
C GLY A 216 -17.82 -7.08 -9.43
N VAL A 217 -18.58 -6.41 -8.55
CA VAL A 217 -19.85 -6.95 -8.02
C VAL A 217 -20.90 -7.06 -9.13
N ALA A 218 -20.94 -6.08 -10.04
CA ALA A 218 -21.83 -6.16 -11.21
C ALA A 218 -21.53 -7.39 -12.07
N LEU A 219 -20.25 -7.69 -12.32
CA LEU A 219 -19.81 -8.91 -13.01
C LEU A 219 -20.18 -10.18 -12.22
N GLN A 220 -19.93 -10.19 -10.89
CA GLN A 220 -20.28 -11.35 -10.05
C GLN A 220 -21.76 -11.69 -10.13
N LEU A 221 -22.62 -10.68 -10.10
CA LEU A 221 -24.08 -10.85 -10.07
C LEU A 221 -24.73 -10.85 -11.44
N GLY A 222 -23.97 -10.61 -12.52
CA GLY A 222 -24.51 -10.54 -13.89
C GLY A 222 -25.45 -9.35 -14.10
N ILE A 223 -25.23 -8.22 -13.45
CA ILE A 223 -26.04 -7.00 -13.57
C ILE A 223 -25.24 -5.86 -14.20
N ASP A 224 -25.94 -4.81 -14.63
CA ASP A 224 -25.27 -3.61 -15.17
C ASP A 224 -24.56 -2.83 -14.06
N PRO A 225 -23.29 -2.37 -14.24
CA PRO A 225 -22.56 -1.58 -13.25
C PRO A 225 -23.27 -0.30 -12.79
N SER A 226 -24.12 0.30 -13.64
CA SER A 226 -24.92 1.48 -13.24
C SER A 226 -25.98 1.18 -12.16
N ARG A 227 -26.24 -0.11 -11.89
CA ARG A 227 -27.13 -0.58 -10.83
C ARG A 227 -26.38 -0.90 -9.53
N VAL A 228 -25.11 -0.57 -9.45
CA VAL A 228 -24.28 -0.74 -8.24
C VAL A 228 -23.74 0.62 -7.80
N GLU A 229 -24.06 1.02 -6.60
CA GLU A 229 -23.51 2.22 -5.95
C GLU A 229 -22.57 1.81 -4.83
N VAL A 230 -21.36 2.35 -4.81
CA VAL A 230 -20.36 2.07 -3.76
C VAL A 230 -19.98 3.36 -3.06
N ILE A 231 -20.07 3.34 -1.75
CA ILE A 231 -19.83 4.50 -0.89
C ILE A 231 -18.76 4.16 0.14
N SER A 232 -17.63 4.86 0.04
CA SER A 232 -16.48 4.74 0.93
C SER A 232 -16.11 6.13 1.46
N GLU A 233 -16.86 6.62 2.45
CA GLU A 233 -16.66 7.99 2.97
C GLU A 233 -15.30 8.16 3.64
N SER A 234 -14.91 7.20 4.47
CA SER A 234 -13.61 7.16 5.14
C SER A 234 -13.21 5.72 5.41
N VAL A 235 -11.93 5.46 5.35
CA VAL A 235 -11.34 4.13 5.54
C VAL A 235 -10.43 4.17 6.77
N GLY A 236 -10.66 3.28 7.72
CA GLY A 236 -9.90 3.16 8.98
C GLY A 236 -8.59 2.41 8.84
N GLY A 237 -7.85 2.72 7.76
CA GLY A 237 -6.62 2.07 7.31
C GLY A 237 -6.90 1.07 6.20
N GLY A 238 -6.02 1.06 5.20
CA GLY A 238 -6.09 0.13 4.07
C GLY A 238 -4.74 -0.51 3.79
N PHE A 239 -3.73 0.33 3.51
CA PHE A 239 -2.32 -0.06 3.32
C PHE A 239 -2.08 -1.07 2.18
N GLY A 240 -3.07 -1.24 1.29
CA GLY A 240 -3.04 -2.23 0.22
C GLY A 240 -3.99 -3.43 0.43
N GLN A 241 -4.45 -3.70 1.65
CA GLN A 241 -5.36 -4.82 1.93
C GLN A 241 -6.74 -4.64 1.28
N LYS A 242 -7.18 -3.38 1.17
CA LYS A 242 -8.51 -3.02 0.68
C LYS A 242 -8.49 -2.50 -0.77
N ASN A 243 -7.53 -2.98 -1.58
CA ASN A 243 -7.29 -2.53 -2.96
C ASN A 243 -8.29 -3.06 -3.98
N SER A 244 -8.95 -4.16 -3.69
CA SER A 244 -9.78 -4.90 -4.66
C SER A 244 -11.07 -5.35 -4.03
N LEU A 245 -12.01 -5.82 -4.86
CA LEU A 245 -13.23 -6.45 -4.43
C LEU A 245 -12.95 -7.63 -3.50
N GLN A 246 -13.49 -7.56 -2.30
CA GLN A 246 -13.37 -8.62 -1.31
C GLN A 246 -14.35 -9.76 -1.61
N PRO A 247 -13.98 -11.03 -1.38
CA PRO A 247 -14.81 -12.18 -1.80
C PRO A 247 -16.19 -12.25 -1.16
N HIS A 248 -16.38 -11.62 0.01
CA HIS A 248 -17.64 -11.69 0.78
C HIS A 248 -18.77 -10.82 0.20
N ILE A 249 -18.47 -9.79 -0.62
CA ILE A 249 -19.48 -8.80 -1.04
C ILE A 249 -20.54 -9.44 -1.93
N GLY A 250 -20.15 -10.26 -2.89
CA GLY A 250 -21.10 -10.98 -3.76
C GLY A 250 -22.06 -11.89 -2.98
N PRO A 251 -21.59 -12.83 -2.14
CA PRO A 251 -22.43 -13.63 -1.26
C PRO A 251 -23.36 -12.81 -0.36
N LEU A 252 -22.86 -11.70 0.17
CA LEU A 252 -23.63 -10.81 1.02
C LEU A 252 -24.77 -10.12 0.24
N ALA A 253 -24.50 -9.70 -1.00
CA ALA A 253 -25.50 -9.11 -1.89
C ALA A 253 -26.62 -10.11 -2.24
N ILE A 254 -26.25 -11.39 -2.48
CA ILE A 254 -27.23 -12.47 -2.72
C ILE A 254 -28.07 -12.71 -1.46
N ALA A 255 -27.44 -12.79 -0.28
CA ALA A 255 -28.13 -12.98 0.99
C ALA A 255 -29.12 -11.82 1.27
N ALA A 256 -28.69 -10.57 1.06
CA ALA A 256 -29.52 -9.38 1.25
C ALA A 256 -30.72 -9.37 0.30
N ARG A 257 -30.54 -9.79 -0.96
CA ARG A 257 -31.63 -9.91 -1.94
C ARG A 257 -32.66 -10.96 -1.53
N ARG A 258 -32.19 -12.14 -1.10
CA ARG A 258 -33.04 -13.24 -0.65
C ARG A 258 -33.82 -12.90 0.62
N LEU A 259 -33.19 -12.14 1.52
CA LEU A 259 -33.81 -11.72 2.79
C LEU A 259 -34.75 -10.50 2.63
N GLY A 260 -34.54 -9.67 1.60
CA GLY A 260 -35.24 -8.39 1.44
C GLY A 260 -34.86 -7.34 2.50
N ARG A 261 -33.69 -7.44 3.12
CA ARG A 261 -33.20 -6.56 4.19
C ARG A 261 -31.71 -6.23 3.92
N ALA A 262 -31.26 -5.11 4.48
CA ALA A 262 -29.84 -4.80 4.54
C ALA A 262 -29.10 -5.85 5.37
N VAL A 263 -27.89 -6.24 4.94
CA VAL A 263 -27.04 -7.22 5.62
C VAL A 263 -25.66 -6.63 5.86
N LYS A 264 -25.16 -6.76 7.08
CA LYS A 264 -23.83 -6.32 7.52
C LYS A 264 -22.95 -7.51 7.86
N LEU A 265 -21.73 -7.51 7.31
CA LEU A 265 -20.64 -8.41 7.70
C LEU A 265 -19.47 -7.60 8.25
N VAL A 266 -18.85 -8.11 9.31
CA VAL A 266 -17.54 -7.66 9.80
C VAL A 266 -16.70 -8.91 10.02
N LEU A 267 -15.61 -9.08 9.26
CA LEU A 267 -14.68 -10.18 9.48
C LEU A 267 -13.98 -10.01 10.82
N THR A 268 -13.80 -11.08 11.56
CA THR A 268 -12.96 -11.06 12.77
C THR A 268 -11.51 -10.84 12.40
N ARG A 269 -10.66 -10.43 13.36
CA ARG A 269 -9.22 -10.26 13.08
C ARG A 269 -8.57 -11.54 12.53
N PRO A 270 -8.77 -12.74 13.10
CA PRO A 270 -8.28 -13.98 12.52
C PRO A 270 -8.78 -14.24 11.09
N GLN A 271 -10.07 -14.00 10.83
CA GLN A 271 -10.61 -14.14 9.48
C GLN A 271 -9.94 -13.17 8.49
N THR A 272 -9.64 -11.95 8.91
CA THR A 272 -8.92 -10.96 8.08
C THR A 272 -7.53 -11.46 7.71
N PHE A 273 -6.79 -12.13 8.63
CA PHE A 273 -5.50 -12.73 8.32
C PHE A 273 -5.61 -13.86 7.28
N HIS A 274 -6.66 -14.67 7.33
CA HIS A 274 -6.80 -15.85 6.48
C HIS A 274 -7.57 -15.62 5.18
N GLN A 275 -8.32 -14.53 5.05
CA GLN A 275 -9.18 -14.29 3.88
C GLN A 275 -8.75 -13.08 3.03
N ALA A 276 -7.99 -12.14 3.61
CA ALA A 276 -7.49 -11.00 2.88
C ALA A 276 -6.08 -11.22 2.32
N SER A 277 -5.66 -10.32 1.44
CA SER A 277 -4.29 -10.31 0.93
C SER A 277 -3.26 -9.99 2.03
N PHE A 278 -2.01 -10.33 1.78
CA PHE A 278 -0.87 -10.14 2.70
C PHE A 278 0.41 -9.91 1.88
N ARG A 279 1.46 -9.31 2.49
CA ARG A 279 2.80 -9.25 1.88
C ARG A 279 3.37 -10.65 1.82
N PRO A 280 3.75 -11.16 0.64
CA PRO A 280 4.33 -12.49 0.49
C PRO A 280 5.71 -12.59 1.12
N ALA A 281 6.09 -13.79 1.54
CA ALA A 281 7.48 -14.10 1.85
C ALA A 281 8.34 -13.97 0.58
N SER A 282 9.60 -13.53 0.76
CA SER A 282 10.58 -13.47 -0.34
C SER A 282 11.96 -13.89 0.10
N ARG A 283 12.72 -14.45 -0.84
CA ARG A 283 14.16 -14.70 -0.74
C ARG A 283 14.84 -13.94 -1.87
N GLN A 284 15.86 -13.16 -1.53
CA GLN A 284 16.53 -12.28 -2.48
C GLN A 284 18.04 -12.50 -2.41
N ARG A 285 18.68 -12.66 -3.54
CA ARG A 285 20.15 -12.69 -3.64
C ARG A 285 20.61 -11.45 -4.36
N VAL A 286 21.47 -10.68 -3.70
CA VAL A 286 22.09 -9.47 -4.25
C VAL A 286 23.57 -9.72 -4.40
N ARG A 287 24.06 -9.59 -5.64
CA ARG A 287 25.49 -9.56 -5.95
C ARG A 287 25.85 -8.15 -6.42
N LEU A 288 26.74 -7.48 -5.70
CA LEU A 288 27.13 -6.11 -5.93
C LEU A 288 28.62 -6.01 -6.11
N GLY A 289 29.08 -5.49 -7.25
CA GLY A 289 30.48 -5.27 -7.59
C GLY A 289 30.83 -3.79 -7.54
N ALA A 290 32.00 -3.45 -6.95
CA ALA A 290 32.53 -2.10 -6.91
C ALA A 290 34.02 -2.05 -7.22
N ASP A 291 34.52 -0.87 -7.58
CA ASP A 291 35.96 -0.62 -7.61
C ASP A 291 36.52 -0.33 -6.20
N ALA A 292 37.83 -0.16 -6.11
CA ALA A 292 38.51 0.10 -4.83
C ALA A 292 38.10 1.45 -4.18
N SER A 293 37.54 2.38 -4.93
CA SER A 293 37.03 3.66 -4.41
C SER A 293 35.57 3.57 -3.93
N GLY A 294 34.92 2.42 -4.08
CA GLY A 294 33.52 2.23 -3.74
C GLY A 294 32.55 2.63 -4.84
N ARG A 295 33.00 2.93 -6.06
CA ARG A 295 32.11 3.15 -7.19
C ARG A 295 31.47 1.82 -7.59
N LEU A 296 30.14 1.78 -7.58
CA LEU A 296 29.35 0.62 -7.96
C LEU A 296 29.43 0.38 -9.47
N LEU A 297 29.83 -0.80 -9.87
CA LEU A 297 30.05 -1.20 -11.27
C LEU A 297 28.96 -2.11 -11.78
N ALA A 298 28.56 -3.09 -10.98
CA ALA A 298 27.57 -4.09 -11.37
C ALA A 298 26.64 -4.46 -10.22
N ALA A 299 25.39 -4.78 -10.56
CA ALA A 299 24.46 -5.40 -9.63
C ALA A 299 23.67 -6.53 -10.30
N ILE A 300 23.51 -7.65 -9.58
CA ILE A 300 22.64 -8.76 -9.96
C ILE A 300 21.69 -9.01 -8.80
N HIS A 301 20.39 -8.91 -9.07
CA HIS A 301 19.35 -9.06 -8.08
C HIS A 301 18.36 -10.16 -8.51
N GLU A 302 18.38 -11.28 -7.80
CA GLU A 302 17.50 -12.42 -8.07
C GLU A 302 16.53 -12.60 -6.90
N VAL A 303 15.26 -12.81 -7.22
CA VAL A 303 14.18 -12.82 -6.22
C VAL A 303 13.28 -14.03 -6.41
N ASP A 304 12.99 -14.75 -5.32
CA ASP A 304 11.91 -15.73 -5.20
C ASP A 304 10.81 -15.11 -4.35
N GLN A 305 9.59 -15.00 -4.88
CA GLN A 305 8.42 -14.49 -4.16
C GLN A 305 7.34 -15.57 -4.05
N GLN A 306 6.74 -15.69 -2.88
CA GLN A 306 5.57 -16.53 -2.67
C GLN A 306 4.36 -16.01 -3.45
N THR A 307 3.60 -16.93 -4.06
CA THR A 307 2.29 -16.67 -4.66
C THR A 307 1.32 -17.82 -4.37
N SER A 308 0.03 -17.66 -4.68
CA SER A 308 -0.92 -18.78 -4.57
C SER A 308 -0.81 -19.74 -5.75
N ARG A 309 -1.40 -20.95 -5.61
CA ARG A 309 -1.48 -21.88 -6.74
C ARG A 309 -2.51 -21.49 -7.80
N HIS A 310 -3.55 -20.79 -7.39
CA HIS A 310 -4.67 -20.46 -8.28
C HIS A 310 -4.51 -19.11 -8.98
N ASP A 311 -3.73 -18.17 -8.41
CA ASP A 311 -3.46 -16.86 -9.00
C ASP A 311 -1.98 -16.52 -8.90
N LEU A 312 -1.41 -15.89 -9.92
CA LEU A 312 -0.02 -15.42 -9.91
C LEU A 312 0.04 -13.94 -9.50
N PHE A 313 0.30 -13.67 -8.21
CA PHE A 313 0.62 -12.33 -7.77
C PHE A 313 2.07 -12.00 -8.16
N PRO A 314 2.30 -11.01 -9.04
CA PRO A 314 3.62 -10.76 -9.60
C PRO A 314 4.55 -10.05 -8.63
N ALA A 315 5.82 -9.98 -8.99
CA ALA A 315 6.92 -9.33 -8.30
C ALA A 315 7.48 -8.17 -9.14
N LEU A 316 7.93 -7.08 -8.49
CA LEU A 316 8.58 -5.92 -9.11
C LEU A 316 9.73 -5.39 -8.22
N TYR A 317 10.48 -6.30 -7.59
CA TYR A 317 11.57 -5.94 -6.68
C TYR A 317 12.73 -5.27 -7.42
N THR A 318 12.97 -5.67 -8.68
CA THR A 318 14.13 -5.23 -9.45
C THR A 318 13.93 -3.87 -10.08
N GLU A 319 12.71 -3.35 -10.15
CA GLU A 319 12.42 -2.03 -10.72
C GLU A 319 13.13 -0.90 -9.96
N VAL A 320 13.01 -0.86 -8.64
CA VAL A 320 13.66 0.18 -7.83
C VAL A 320 15.16 -0.08 -7.67
N SER A 321 15.58 -1.35 -7.51
CA SER A 321 16.99 -1.67 -7.30
C SER A 321 17.84 -1.39 -8.54
N SER A 322 17.28 -1.44 -9.74
CA SER A 322 17.98 -1.10 -10.98
C SER A 322 18.18 0.41 -11.19
N ARG A 323 17.42 1.25 -10.47
CA ARG A 323 17.34 2.71 -10.68
C ARG A 323 17.79 3.55 -9.49
N LEU A 324 18.06 2.89 -8.33
CA LEU A 324 18.40 3.62 -7.11
C LEU A 324 19.78 4.28 -7.18
N TYR A 325 20.72 3.70 -7.90
CA TYR A 325 22.08 4.17 -8.11
C TYR A 325 22.46 4.18 -9.59
N GLY A 326 23.53 4.88 -9.95
CA GLY A 326 24.07 4.95 -11.31
C GLY A 326 24.85 3.68 -11.70
N ILE A 327 24.24 2.49 -11.59
CA ILE A 327 24.88 1.21 -11.93
C ILE A 327 24.54 0.88 -13.39
N GLY A 328 25.55 0.96 -14.27
CA GLY A 328 25.35 0.74 -15.71
C GLY A 328 25.19 -0.74 -16.11
N ASP A 329 25.70 -1.68 -15.31
CA ASP A 329 25.62 -3.10 -15.54
C ASP A 329 24.70 -3.77 -14.51
N PHE A 330 23.44 -4.01 -14.91
CA PHE A 330 22.40 -4.54 -14.01
C PHE A 330 21.69 -5.74 -14.62
N ARG A 331 21.44 -6.78 -13.80
CA ARG A 331 20.54 -7.88 -14.16
C ARG A 331 19.59 -8.18 -13.00
N GLY A 332 18.30 -8.05 -13.24
CA GLY A 332 17.22 -8.39 -12.33
C GLY A 332 16.41 -9.57 -12.85
N ARG A 333 16.12 -10.56 -12.00
CA ARG A 333 15.26 -11.70 -12.31
C ARG A 333 14.33 -12.04 -11.17
N GLU A 334 13.07 -12.28 -11.50
CA GLU A 334 12.02 -12.58 -10.54
C GLU A 334 11.39 -13.95 -10.84
N ARG A 335 11.22 -14.77 -9.80
CA ARG A 335 10.56 -16.07 -9.84
C ARG A 335 9.41 -16.11 -8.84
N LEU A 336 8.33 -16.76 -9.20
CA LEU A 336 7.15 -16.95 -8.36
C LEU A 336 7.10 -18.38 -7.85
N VAL A 337 6.94 -18.53 -6.53
CA VAL A 337 6.85 -19.81 -5.86
C VAL A 337 5.40 -20.05 -5.45
N ARG A 338 4.72 -20.99 -6.11
CA ARG A 338 3.32 -21.33 -5.88
C ARG A 338 3.17 -22.17 -4.62
N THR A 339 2.35 -21.67 -3.70
CA THR A 339 2.05 -22.31 -2.41
C THR A 339 0.56 -22.41 -2.15
N ASP A 340 0.16 -23.30 -1.23
CA ASP A 340 -1.23 -23.52 -0.84
C ASP A 340 -1.66 -22.45 0.20
N THR A 341 -1.96 -21.25 -0.29
CA THR A 341 -2.36 -20.09 0.49
C THR A 341 -3.36 -19.23 -0.28
N GLN A 342 -4.06 -18.32 0.40
CA GLN A 342 -4.80 -17.26 -0.30
C GLN A 342 -3.84 -16.42 -1.15
N THR A 343 -4.35 -15.75 -2.18
CA THR A 343 -3.50 -14.94 -3.05
C THR A 343 -2.88 -13.80 -2.26
N PRO A 344 -1.53 -13.64 -2.27
CA PRO A 344 -0.87 -12.46 -1.72
C PRO A 344 -1.29 -11.19 -2.43
N GLY A 345 -0.95 -10.04 -1.87
CA GLY A 345 -1.27 -8.76 -2.48
C GLY A 345 -0.37 -7.63 -2.02
N PHE A 346 -0.67 -6.45 -2.52
CA PHE A 346 0.08 -5.25 -2.23
C PHE A 346 -0.04 -4.87 -0.75
N MET A 347 1.09 -4.52 -0.14
CA MET A 347 1.16 -3.93 1.18
C MET A 347 2.18 -2.79 1.11
N ARG A 348 1.87 -1.62 1.62
CA ARG A 348 2.64 -0.36 1.58
C ARG A 348 4.11 -0.54 1.20
N ALA A 349 4.58 0.00 0.05
CA ALA A 349 5.83 -0.30 -0.64
C ALA A 349 6.00 -1.83 -0.87
N PRO A 350 5.18 -2.42 -1.76
CA PRO A 350 5.02 -3.88 -1.84
C PRO A 350 6.32 -4.62 -2.04
N PHE A 351 7.13 -4.15 -2.94
CA PHE A 351 8.38 -4.76 -3.36
C PHE A 351 9.57 -3.94 -2.91
N GLU A 352 9.45 -2.61 -2.99
CA GLU A 352 10.52 -1.62 -2.79
C GLU A 352 11.08 -1.68 -1.37
N HIS A 353 10.22 -1.91 -0.36
CA HIS A 353 10.63 -1.98 1.03
C HIS A 353 11.69 -3.08 1.28
N ILE A 354 11.41 -4.31 0.82
CA ILE A 354 12.32 -5.45 1.03
C ILE A 354 13.44 -5.45 0.00
N SER A 355 13.19 -5.02 -1.25
CA SER A 355 14.21 -4.85 -2.27
C SER A 355 15.32 -3.90 -1.83
N VAL A 356 14.92 -2.72 -1.33
CA VAL A 356 15.85 -1.71 -0.85
C VAL A 356 16.53 -2.14 0.45
N TYR A 357 15.87 -2.93 1.31
CA TYR A 357 16.55 -3.54 2.45
C TYR A 357 17.76 -4.38 2.00
N ALA A 358 17.59 -5.21 0.98
CA ALA A 358 18.65 -6.06 0.46
C ALA A 358 19.76 -5.23 -0.21
N LEU A 359 19.40 -4.32 -1.13
CA LEU A 359 20.37 -3.49 -1.86
C LEU A 359 21.15 -2.56 -0.94
N GLU A 360 20.45 -1.82 -0.08
CA GLU A 360 21.06 -0.81 0.81
C GLU A 360 21.95 -1.42 1.91
N SER A 361 21.64 -2.65 2.33
CA SER A 361 22.53 -3.42 3.21
C SER A 361 23.79 -3.86 2.46
N ALA A 362 23.67 -4.29 1.20
CA ALA A 362 24.83 -4.66 0.37
C ALA A 362 25.71 -3.42 0.04
N VAL A 363 25.10 -2.26 -0.22
CA VAL A 363 25.85 -1.00 -0.41
C VAL A 363 26.61 -0.60 0.86
N ASP A 364 26.01 -0.79 2.02
CA ASP A 364 26.69 -0.55 3.29
C ASP A 364 27.85 -1.54 3.52
N GLU A 365 27.73 -2.80 3.08
CA GLU A 365 28.84 -3.77 3.10
C GLU A 365 29.99 -3.34 2.18
N ILE A 366 29.71 -2.82 0.98
CA ILE A 366 30.73 -2.23 0.09
C ILE A 366 31.40 -1.03 0.75
N ALA A 367 30.66 -0.16 1.45
CA ALA A 367 31.23 0.99 2.15
C ALA A 367 32.30 0.56 3.16
N TYR A 368 32.01 -0.44 3.98
CA TYR A 368 32.98 -0.99 4.94
C TYR A 368 34.14 -1.72 4.26
N ALA A 369 33.87 -2.50 3.20
CA ALA A 369 34.93 -3.22 2.46
C ALA A 369 35.93 -2.28 1.77
N THR A 370 35.48 -1.09 1.38
CA THR A 370 36.31 -0.06 0.73
C THR A 370 36.78 1.05 1.68
N GLY A 371 36.42 0.99 2.97
CA GLY A 371 36.75 2.00 3.95
C GLY A 371 36.06 3.36 3.72
N GLN A 372 34.97 3.39 2.97
CA GLN A 372 34.21 4.61 2.69
C GLN A 372 33.18 4.88 3.80
N ASP A 373 32.89 6.16 4.03
CA ASP A 373 31.74 6.53 4.86
C ASP A 373 30.42 6.13 4.18
N PRO A 374 29.44 5.56 4.91
CA PRO A 374 28.16 5.14 4.35
C PRO A 374 27.34 6.24 3.67
N VAL A 375 27.46 7.51 4.08
CA VAL A 375 26.84 8.64 3.39
C VAL A 375 27.64 9.01 2.13
N ALA A 376 28.98 9.03 2.24
CA ALA A 376 29.85 9.39 1.13
C ALA A 376 29.73 8.44 -0.05
N ILE A 377 29.66 7.12 0.18
CA ILE A 377 29.48 6.13 -0.91
C ILE A 377 28.16 6.33 -1.66
N ARG A 378 27.06 6.65 -0.94
CA ARG A 378 25.76 6.92 -1.55
C ARG A 378 25.79 8.19 -2.41
N LEU A 379 26.44 9.24 -1.92
CA LEU A 379 26.63 10.47 -2.70
C LEU A 379 27.49 10.27 -3.94
N ALA A 380 28.55 9.44 -3.84
CA ALA A 380 29.46 9.15 -4.96
C ALA A 380 28.81 8.31 -6.06
N ASN A 381 27.77 7.53 -5.76
CA ASN A 381 27.04 6.68 -6.69
C ASN A 381 25.67 7.23 -7.10
N ASP A 382 25.35 8.48 -6.72
CA ASP A 382 24.13 9.15 -7.18
C ASP A 382 24.21 9.42 -8.71
N THR A 383 23.05 9.55 -9.35
CA THR A 383 22.96 9.72 -10.82
C THR A 383 21.84 10.69 -11.18
N THR A 384 21.99 11.37 -12.31
CA THR A 384 20.96 12.25 -12.88
C THR A 384 20.18 11.59 -14.03
N GLN A 385 20.64 10.41 -14.46
CA GLN A 385 20.00 9.63 -15.53
C GLN A 385 19.62 8.25 -15.03
N ASP A 386 18.49 7.76 -15.51
CA ASP A 386 18.07 6.39 -15.27
C ASP A 386 19.02 5.41 -15.98
N PRO A 387 19.69 4.51 -15.25
CA PRO A 387 20.66 3.60 -15.86
C PRO A 387 20.03 2.54 -16.77
N VAL A 388 18.73 2.29 -16.67
CA VAL A 388 18.01 1.31 -17.46
C VAL A 388 17.63 1.88 -18.84
N THR A 389 17.06 3.09 -18.87
CA THR A 389 16.55 3.70 -20.10
C THR A 389 17.47 4.77 -20.68
N GLY A 390 18.41 5.30 -19.91
CA GLY A 390 19.24 6.45 -20.27
C GLY A 390 18.52 7.80 -20.24
N LEU A 391 17.23 7.82 -19.90
CA LEU A 391 16.45 9.04 -19.78
C LEU A 391 16.82 9.83 -18.52
N PRO A 392 16.68 11.18 -18.52
CA PRO A 392 16.85 11.97 -17.29
C PRO A 392 15.72 11.67 -16.29
N PHE A 393 16.02 11.78 -15.01
CA PHE A 393 14.98 11.86 -13.99
C PHE A 393 14.28 13.22 -14.07
N SER A 394 12.94 13.25 -13.86
CA SER A 394 12.15 14.51 -13.88
C SER A 394 12.60 15.47 -12.79
N SER A 395 12.85 14.94 -11.59
CA SER A 395 13.55 15.59 -10.49
C SER A 395 14.18 14.54 -9.59
N ARG A 396 15.35 14.83 -9.02
CA ARG A 396 16.07 13.92 -8.12
C ARG A 396 16.95 14.71 -7.16
N HIS A 397 16.55 14.71 -5.88
CA HIS A 397 17.25 15.46 -4.82
C HIS A 397 17.81 14.54 -3.72
N VAL A 398 18.22 13.31 -4.09
CA VAL A 398 18.79 12.31 -3.16
C VAL A 398 20.00 12.89 -2.40
N ALA A 399 20.92 13.57 -3.12
CA ALA A 399 22.09 14.19 -2.51
C ALA A 399 21.70 15.24 -1.45
N GLU A 400 20.64 16.01 -1.69
CA GLU A 400 20.13 16.99 -0.74
C GLU A 400 19.49 16.31 0.47
N CYS A 401 18.67 15.26 0.24
CA CYS A 401 18.10 14.46 1.32
C CYS A 401 19.19 13.87 2.23
N LEU A 402 20.26 13.34 1.65
CA LEU A 402 21.40 12.80 2.41
C LEU A 402 22.13 13.89 3.21
N ARG A 403 22.43 15.06 2.62
CA ARG A 403 23.16 16.12 3.31
C ARG A 403 22.36 16.71 4.47
N ARG A 404 21.10 17.08 4.23
CA ARG A 404 20.20 17.59 5.28
C ARG A 404 19.96 16.55 6.37
N GLY A 405 19.76 15.30 5.98
CA GLY A 405 19.56 14.21 6.91
C GLY A 405 20.78 13.98 7.80
N ALA A 406 21.98 13.96 7.22
CA ALA A 406 23.23 13.79 7.95
C ALA A 406 23.47 14.94 8.96
N GLU A 407 23.24 16.19 8.55
CA GLU A 407 23.36 17.36 9.41
C GLU A 407 22.39 17.31 10.59
N ARG A 408 21.08 17.10 10.31
CA ARG A 408 20.02 17.04 11.34
C ARG A 408 20.19 15.88 12.29
N PHE A 409 20.73 14.75 11.81
CA PHE A 409 21.00 13.57 12.60
C PHE A 409 22.28 13.72 13.46
N GLY A 410 23.23 14.58 13.07
CA GLY A 410 24.55 14.66 13.69
C GLY A 410 25.43 13.48 13.26
N TRP A 411 25.41 13.12 11.97
CA TRP A 411 26.19 12.01 11.43
C TRP A 411 27.70 12.14 11.66
N ALA A 412 28.20 13.38 11.75
CA ALA A 412 29.62 13.66 12.01
C ALA A 412 30.12 13.13 13.36
N ASP A 413 29.24 12.90 14.33
CA ASP A 413 29.58 12.34 15.64
C ASP A 413 29.75 10.82 15.63
N ARG A 414 29.53 10.18 14.47
CA ARG A 414 29.65 8.73 14.31
C ARG A 414 31.11 8.30 14.32
N ASN A 415 31.46 7.39 15.23
CA ASN A 415 32.71 6.66 15.11
C ASN A 415 32.54 5.57 14.03
N PRO A 416 33.40 5.51 12.99
CA PRO A 416 33.19 4.54 11.87
C PRO A 416 33.37 3.08 12.29
N GLU A 417 34.11 2.80 13.37
CA GLU A 417 34.42 1.44 13.82
C GLU A 417 33.18 0.78 14.46
N PRO A 418 32.74 -0.39 14.00
CA PRO A 418 31.64 -1.13 14.63
C PRO A 418 31.94 -1.47 16.09
N ARG A 419 30.91 -1.51 16.94
CA ARG A 419 30.97 -1.79 18.39
C ARG A 419 31.71 -0.73 19.23
N SER A 420 32.16 0.38 18.64
CA SER A 420 32.95 1.41 19.31
C SER A 420 32.13 2.38 20.16
N MET A 421 30.85 2.60 19.81
CA MET A 421 29.97 3.56 20.48
C MET A 421 29.16 2.89 21.60
N ARG A 422 29.27 3.46 22.83
CA ARG A 422 28.56 2.94 24.01
C ARG A 422 28.02 4.07 24.85
N ALA A 423 26.84 3.85 25.44
CA ALA A 423 26.32 4.70 26.52
C ALA A 423 27.03 4.39 27.85
N PRO A 424 26.94 5.29 28.86
CA PRO A 424 27.58 5.09 30.17
C PRO A 424 27.12 3.81 30.89
N ASP A 425 25.92 3.28 30.61
CA ASP A 425 25.39 2.03 31.16
C ASP A 425 25.86 0.77 30.41
N GLY A 426 26.72 0.93 29.38
CA GLY A 426 27.23 -0.16 28.58
C GLY A 426 26.41 -0.51 27.36
N THR A 427 25.22 0.09 27.18
CA THR A 427 24.37 -0.09 25.99
C THR A 427 25.14 0.26 24.71
N LEU A 428 25.12 -0.63 23.73
CA LEU A 428 25.74 -0.41 22.42
C LEU A 428 24.91 0.58 21.62
N ILE A 429 25.59 1.53 20.97
CA ILE A 429 24.94 2.54 20.10
C ILE A 429 25.38 2.29 18.66
N GLY A 430 24.42 2.30 17.73
CA GLY A 430 24.69 2.19 16.32
C GLY A 430 23.97 3.28 15.52
N TYR A 431 24.67 3.81 14.52
CA TYR A 431 24.12 4.76 13.54
C TYR A 431 24.12 4.11 12.16
N GLY A 432 23.00 4.19 11.48
CA GLY A 432 22.83 3.66 10.13
C GLY A 432 22.09 4.62 9.21
N VAL A 433 22.38 4.52 7.94
CA VAL A 433 21.77 5.32 6.87
C VAL A 433 21.32 4.42 5.73
N ALA A 434 20.22 4.81 5.08
CA ALA A 434 19.78 4.25 3.81
C ALA A 434 19.00 5.29 3.03
N ILE A 435 18.97 5.13 1.70
CA ILE A 435 18.07 5.87 0.83
C ILE A 435 16.93 4.96 0.37
N GLY A 436 15.82 5.57 -0.02
CA GLY A 436 14.67 4.87 -0.61
C GLY A 436 14.16 5.61 -1.84
N ALA A 437 13.56 4.86 -2.74
CA ALA A 437 12.84 5.40 -3.89
C ALA A 437 11.51 4.65 -4.08
N TYR A 438 10.56 5.32 -4.69
CA TYR A 438 9.28 4.75 -5.07
C TYR A 438 8.82 5.35 -6.40
N PRO A 439 8.25 4.54 -7.34
CA PRO A 439 7.78 5.03 -8.63
C PRO A 439 6.87 6.25 -8.52
N GLY A 440 7.07 7.20 -9.42
CA GLY A 440 6.27 8.42 -9.53
C GLY A 440 5.14 8.24 -10.54
N ASP A 441 4.09 7.53 -10.13
CA ASP A 441 2.98 7.19 -11.01
C ASP A 441 1.86 8.22 -10.99
N ALA A 442 1.03 8.21 -12.03
CA ALA A 442 -0.21 8.96 -12.15
C ALA A 442 -1.28 8.15 -12.90
N ALA A 443 -2.54 8.45 -12.67
CA ALA A 443 -3.68 7.83 -13.35
C ALA A 443 -4.61 8.91 -13.95
N PRO A 444 -5.50 8.56 -14.91
CA PRO A 444 -6.50 9.48 -15.39
C PRO A 444 -7.49 9.85 -14.28
N ALA A 445 -7.98 11.09 -14.29
CA ALA A 445 -9.00 11.52 -13.35
C ALA A 445 -10.00 12.48 -13.99
N ILE A 446 -11.22 12.44 -13.47
CA ILE A 446 -12.28 13.40 -13.77
C ILE A 446 -12.60 14.14 -12.48
N ALA A 447 -12.43 15.45 -12.47
CA ALA A 447 -12.84 16.32 -11.35
C ALA A 447 -14.08 17.11 -11.75
N LYS A 448 -15.07 17.10 -10.85
CA LYS A 448 -16.31 17.91 -10.97
C LYS A 448 -16.32 18.94 -9.86
N LEU A 449 -16.50 20.20 -10.22
CA LEU A 449 -16.65 21.31 -9.28
C LEU A 449 -18.02 21.95 -9.47
N SER A 450 -18.64 22.29 -8.36
CA SER A 450 -19.91 23.00 -8.33
C SER A 450 -19.81 24.18 -7.36
N ALA A 451 -19.84 25.41 -7.88
CA ALA A 451 -19.84 26.62 -7.09
C ALA A 451 -21.28 27.17 -6.99
N ASP A 452 -21.75 27.41 -5.79
CA ASP A 452 -23.10 27.94 -5.56
C ASP A 452 -23.10 29.44 -5.19
N ALA A 453 -24.28 30.07 -5.30
CA ALA A 453 -24.49 31.45 -4.95
C ALA A 453 -24.38 31.71 -3.42
N GLY A 454 -24.28 30.70 -2.57
CA GLY A 454 -23.95 30.81 -1.14
C GLY A 454 -22.47 31.01 -0.87
N GLY A 455 -21.62 30.86 -1.90
CA GLY A 455 -20.16 30.96 -1.78
C GLY A 455 -19.48 29.62 -1.38
N THR A 456 -20.22 28.51 -1.43
CA THR A 456 -19.69 27.17 -1.21
C THR A 456 -19.24 26.54 -2.52
N ILE A 457 -18.19 25.73 -2.48
CA ILE A 457 -17.73 24.94 -3.62
C ILE A 457 -17.66 23.47 -3.25
N SER A 458 -18.37 22.64 -4.00
CA SER A 458 -18.30 21.17 -3.89
C SER A 458 -17.33 20.62 -4.93
N VAL A 459 -16.49 19.69 -4.52
CA VAL A 459 -15.50 19.01 -5.35
C VAL A 459 -15.74 17.50 -5.29
N ALA A 460 -15.88 16.86 -6.43
CA ALA A 460 -15.91 15.39 -6.54
C ALA A 460 -14.82 14.92 -7.50
N VAL A 461 -13.99 13.98 -7.05
CA VAL A 461 -12.88 13.42 -7.82
C VAL A 461 -12.57 12.00 -7.36
N ALA A 462 -11.91 11.21 -8.22
CA ALA A 462 -11.40 9.90 -7.83
C ALA A 462 -10.41 10.00 -6.66
N GLY A 463 -10.56 9.12 -5.70
CA GLY A 463 -9.71 9.04 -4.51
C GLY A 463 -10.45 8.45 -3.31
N HIS A 464 -9.71 7.99 -2.31
CA HIS A 464 -10.25 7.44 -1.07
C HIS A 464 -9.50 8.05 0.12
N GLU A 465 -10.22 8.45 1.17
CA GLU A 465 -9.62 8.98 2.40
C GLU A 465 -9.39 7.83 3.39
N MET A 466 -8.15 7.35 3.45
CA MET A 466 -7.73 6.26 4.34
C MET A 466 -6.76 6.72 5.45
N GLY A 467 -6.74 8.02 5.72
CA GLY A 467 -5.88 8.66 6.71
C GLY A 467 -4.71 9.46 6.13
N GLN A 468 -4.42 9.34 4.83
CA GLN A 468 -3.33 10.07 4.16
C GLN A 468 -3.63 11.56 3.99
N GLY A 469 -4.91 11.99 4.08
CA GLY A 469 -5.32 13.39 4.07
C GLY A 469 -5.56 13.96 2.68
N ILE A 470 -6.04 13.17 1.73
CA ILE A 470 -6.36 13.64 0.37
C ILE A 470 -7.44 14.74 0.38
N ARG A 471 -8.46 14.64 1.26
CA ARG A 471 -9.46 15.71 1.44
C ARG A 471 -8.81 17.02 1.85
N THR A 472 -7.87 16.97 2.80
CA THR A 472 -7.14 18.16 3.25
C THR A 472 -6.32 18.77 2.11
N ALA A 473 -5.63 17.94 1.31
CA ALA A 473 -4.83 18.41 0.18
C ALA A 473 -5.69 19.09 -0.89
N ILE A 474 -6.83 18.49 -1.25
CA ILE A 474 -7.80 19.06 -2.21
C ILE A 474 -8.38 20.37 -1.66
N THR A 475 -8.86 20.38 -0.42
CA THR A 475 -9.42 21.59 0.22
C THR A 475 -8.41 22.74 0.21
N ARG A 476 -7.14 22.45 0.55
CA ARG A 476 -6.06 23.46 0.52
C ARG A 476 -5.79 23.99 -0.88
N LEU A 477 -5.77 23.13 -1.88
CA LEU A 477 -5.58 23.55 -3.27
C LEU A 477 -6.68 24.52 -3.69
N VAL A 478 -7.94 24.17 -3.45
CA VAL A 478 -9.12 24.98 -3.84
C VAL A 478 -9.18 26.29 -3.05
N ALA A 479 -9.06 26.19 -1.72
CA ALA A 479 -9.13 27.37 -0.84
C ALA A 479 -8.01 28.38 -1.16
N ASN A 480 -6.77 27.90 -1.39
CA ASN A 480 -5.66 28.78 -1.74
C ASN A 480 -5.79 29.37 -3.16
N ASP A 481 -6.26 28.59 -4.13
CA ASP A 481 -6.48 29.08 -5.50
C ASP A 481 -7.50 30.20 -5.53
N LEU A 482 -8.66 30.01 -4.89
CA LEU A 482 -9.77 30.95 -4.91
C LEU A 482 -9.68 32.04 -3.83
N GLY A 483 -8.79 31.88 -2.82
CA GLY A 483 -8.69 32.79 -1.68
C GLY A 483 -9.90 32.75 -0.75
N ILE A 484 -10.56 31.57 -0.62
CA ILE A 484 -11.74 31.34 0.22
C ILE A 484 -11.38 30.55 1.49
N GLU A 485 -12.28 30.62 2.48
CA GLU A 485 -12.08 29.81 3.70
C GLU A 485 -12.20 28.31 3.42
N PRO A 486 -11.35 27.46 4.02
CA PRO A 486 -11.41 26.01 3.86
C PRO A 486 -12.77 25.39 4.19
N ALA A 487 -13.52 25.98 5.12
CA ALA A 487 -14.86 25.54 5.49
C ALA A 487 -15.90 25.71 4.37
N ALA A 488 -15.63 26.56 3.37
CA ALA A 488 -16.47 26.72 2.18
C ALA A 488 -16.22 25.65 1.10
N VAL A 489 -15.28 24.71 1.32
CA VAL A 489 -14.93 23.67 0.37
C VAL A 489 -15.41 22.30 0.87
N GLU A 490 -16.32 21.69 0.14
CA GLU A 490 -16.83 20.34 0.40
C GLU A 490 -16.18 19.34 -0.56
N VAL A 491 -15.48 18.32 -0.04
CA VAL A 491 -14.78 17.34 -0.86
C VAL A 491 -15.41 15.95 -0.74
N SER A 492 -15.84 15.41 -1.86
CA SER A 492 -16.34 14.04 -2.02
C SER A 492 -15.33 13.15 -2.75
N VAL A 493 -14.89 12.08 -2.09
CA VAL A 493 -14.03 11.02 -2.64
C VAL A 493 -14.60 9.67 -2.21
N GLY A 494 -14.32 8.60 -2.98
CA GLY A 494 -14.76 7.24 -2.67
C GLY A 494 -16.24 6.95 -2.94
N ASP A 495 -16.97 7.84 -3.58
CA ASP A 495 -18.40 7.72 -3.88
C ASP A 495 -18.64 7.64 -5.40
N THR A 496 -19.01 6.46 -5.88
CA THR A 496 -19.24 6.21 -7.33
C THR A 496 -20.40 7.00 -7.92
N ARG A 497 -21.32 7.50 -7.08
CA ARG A 497 -22.44 8.37 -7.52
C ARG A 497 -21.99 9.78 -7.88
N ARG A 498 -20.85 10.22 -7.38
CA ARG A 498 -20.34 11.59 -7.50
C ARG A 498 -19.37 11.77 -8.65
N ALA A 499 -18.39 10.87 -8.74
CA ALA A 499 -17.42 10.83 -9.83
C ALA A 499 -16.98 9.38 -10.07
N PRO A 500 -16.51 9.05 -11.29
CA PRO A 500 -15.84 7.77 -11.53
C PRO A 500 -14.65 7.59 -10.57
N GLN A 501 -14.53 6.40 -9.99
CA GLN A 501 -13.52 6.08 -8.98
C GLN A 501 -12.51 5.07 -9.52
N HIS A 502 -11.26 5.19 -9.11
CA HIS A 502 -10.21 4.20 -9.35
C HIS A 502 -9.48 3.87 -8.05
N LEU A 503 -8.58 2.90 -8.12
CA LEU A 503 -7.72 2.50 -7.01
C LEU A 503 -6.89 3.67 -6.47
N THR A 504 -6.92 3.86 -5.15
CA THR A 504 -6.01 4.74 -4.42
C THR A 504 -4.93 3.90 -3.75
N ALA A 505 -3.82 3.71 -4.43
CA ALA A 505 -2.64 2.96 -4.00
C ALA A 505 -1.40 3.55 -4.70
N GLY A 506 -0.24 2.87 -4.67
CA GLY A 506 0.95 3.23 -5.43
C GLY A 506 1.40 4.68 -5.27
N SER A 507 0.98 5.33 -4.21
CA SER A 507 1.23 6.76 -3.94
C SER A 507 0.73 7.74 -5.01
N TRP A 508 -0.04 7.30 -6.02
CA TRP A 508 -0.52 8.17 -7.11
C TRP A 508 -1.78 8.99 -6.78
N GLY A 509 -2.37 8.87 -5.59
CA GLY A 509 -3.60 9.58 -5.25
C GLY A 509 -3.48 11.11 -5.39
N THR A 510 -2.40 11.70 -4.90
CA THR A 510 -2.16 13.16 -4.97
C THR A 510 -1.78 13.59 -6.39
N THR A 511 -0.91 12.83 -7.07
CA THR A 511 -0.47 13.10 -8.46
C THR A 511 -1.60 12.97 -9.48
N THR A 512 -2.68 12.31 -9.11
CA THR A 512 -3.87 12.10 -9.94
C THR A 512 -4.97 13.12 -9.65
N ALA A 513 -5.36 13.26 -8.37
CA ALA A 513 -6.50 14.09 -7.99
C ALA A 513 -6.21 15.58 -8.07
N LEU A 514 -5.05 16.07 -7.62
CA LEU A 514 -4.77 17.49 -7.57
C LEU A 514 -4.65 18.13 -8.97
N PRO A 515 -3.99 17.52 -9.97
CA PRO A 515 -4.00 18.05 -11.34
C PRO A 515 -5.39 18.17 -11.94
N ALA A 516 -6.26 17.17 -11.72
CA ALA A 516 -7.65 17.21 -12.21
C ALA A 516 -8.47 18.33 -11.56
N VAL A 517 -8.35 18.49 -10.24
CA VAL A 517 -9.00 19.59 -9.51
C VAL A 517 -8.44 20.94 -9.96
N HIS A 518 -7.13 21.06 -10.18
CA HIS A 518 -6.51 22.28 -10.71
C HIS A 518 -7.05 22.63 -12.10
N ALA A 519 -7.17 21.65 -13.00
CA ALA A 519 -7.74 21.87 -14.32
C ALA A 519 -9.21 22.33 -14.23
N ALA A 520 -10.00 21.72 -13.35
CA ALA A 520 -11.39 22.12 -13.13
C ALA A 520 -11.51 23.54 -12.51
N LEU A 521 -10.57 23.95 -11.65
CA LEU A 521 -10.51 25.33 -11.15
C LEU A 521 -10.22 26.34 -12.26
N ARG A 522 -9.35 25.99 -13.21
CA ARG A 522 -9.08 26.84 -14.39
C ARG A 522 -10.35 27.03 -15.23
N GLU A 523 -11.08 25.93 -15.47
CA GLU A 523 -12.37 26.00 -16.19
C GLU A 523 -13.41 26.81 -15.43
N LEU A 524 -13.50 26.65 -14.10
CA LEU A 524 -14.42 27.44 -13.27
C LEU A 524 -14.12 28.92 -13.34
N ARG A 525 -12.85 29.30 -13.23
CA ARG A 525 -12.43 30.69 -13.37
C ARG A 525 -12.80 31.29 -14.74
N SER A 526 -12.55 30.51 -15.80
CA SER A 526 -12.91 30.92 -17.17
C SER A 526 -14.42 31.14 -17.32
N ARG A 527 -15.26 30.21 -16.84
CA ARG A 527 -16.74 30.34 -16.89
C ARG A 527 -17.29 31.52 -16.10
N LEU A 528 -16.66 31.80 -14.98
CA LEU A 528 -17.06 32.93 -14.12
C LEU A 528 -16.43 34.27 -14.55
N GLY A 529 -15.60 34.29 -15.61
CA GLY A 529 -14.89 35.50 -16.05
C GLY A 529 -13.91 36.04 -15.01
N LEU A 530 -13.35 35.15 -14.18
CA LEU A 530 -12.42 35.50 -13.10
C LEU A 530 -10.97 35.57 -13.59
N PRO A 531 -10.10 36.35 -12.92
CA PRO A 531 -8.66 36.34 -13.19
C PRO A 531 -8.07 34.93 -13.06
N GLU A 532 -7.00 34.65 -13.78
CA GLU A 532 -6.33 33.36 -13.74
C GLU A 532 -5.81 32.97 -12.36
N THR A 533 -5.46 33.92 -11.53
CA THR A 533 -4.93 33.74 -10.17
C THR A 533 -5.49 34.82 -9.23
N GLY A 534 -5.36 34.57 -7.92
CA GLY A 534 -5.74 35.50 -6.87
C GLY A 534 -7.11 35.22 -6.25
N ALA A 535 -7.34 35.83 -5.10
CA ALA A 535 -8.59 35.69 -4.34
C ALA A 535 -9.79 36.23 -5.14
N VAL A 536 -10.93 35.58 -4.98
CA VAL A 536 -12.18 35.93 -5.68
C VAL A 536 -13.34 36.04 -4.69
N ASP A 537 -14.30 36.87 -5.02
CA ASP A 537 -15.62 36.84 -4.39
C ASP A 537 -16.50 35.84 -5.14
N LEU A 538 -16.50 34.60 -4.66
CA LEU A 538 -17.20 33.49 -5.31
C LEU A 538 -18.71 33.71 -5.33
N HIS A 539 -19.26 34.29 -4.22
CA HIS A 539 -20.69 34.63 -4.14
C HIS A 539 -21.08 35.64 -5.24
N ALA A 540 -20.34 36.76 -5.34
CA ALA A 540 -20.62 37.78 -6.36
C ALA A 540 -20.45 37.24 -7.77
N ALA A 541 -19.39 36.42 -8.02
CA ALA A 541 -19.12 35.85 -9.33
C ALA A 541 -20.24 34.92 -9.79
N VAL A 542 -20.71 33.98 -8.94
CA VAL A 542 -21.83 33.08 -9.28
C VAL A 542 -23.13 33.87 -9.45
N THR A 543 -23.45 34.79 -8.55
CA THR A 543 -24.67 35.60 -8.62
C THR A 543 -24.75 36.39 -9.92
N THR A 544 -23.64 36.95 -10.41
CA THR A 544 -23.56 37.70 -11.66
C THR A 544 -23.95 36.84 -12.89
N THR A 545 -23.81 35.54 -12.83
CA THR A 545 -24.24 34.66 -13.93
C THR A 545 -25.75 34.54 -14.07
N GLY A 546 -26.54 34.95 -13.07
CA GLY A 546 -27.98 34.75 -13.00
C GLY A 546 -28.39 33.29 -12.70
N SER A 547 -27.42 32.38 -12.46
CA SER A 547 -27.66 31.00 -12.09
C SER A 547 -27.41 30.80 -10.59
N PRO A 548 -28.20 29.94 -9.91
CA PRO A 548 -27.94 29.61 -8.51
C PRO A 548 -26.65 28.81 -8.31
N ARG A 549 -26.12 28.23 -9.39
CA ARG A 549 -24.96 27.33 -9.36
C ARG A 549 -24.23 27.31 -10.70
N VAL A 550 -22.91 27.17 -10.67
CA VAL A 550 -22.07 26.94 -11.85
C VAL A 550 -21.33 25.64 -11.68
N ASP A 551 -21.54 24.69 -12.62
CA ASP A 551 -20.92 23.37 -12.64
C ASP A 551 -19.87 23.31 -13.74
N VAL A 552 -18.71 22.72 -13.42
CA VAL A 552 -17.64 22.42 -14.38
C VAL A 552 -17.11 21.00 -14.20
N GLU A 553 -16.58 20.45 -15.27
CA GLU A 553 -15.90 19.16 -15.26
C GLU A 553 -14.59 19.27 -16.03
N ALA A 554 -13.52 18.73 -15.49
CA ALA A 554 -12.25 18.60 -16.21
C ALA A 554 -11.70 17.19 -16.10
N THR A 555 -11.05 16.77 -17.16
CA THR A 555 -10.40 15.46 -17.27
C THR A 555 -8.90 15.65 -17.43
N THR A 556 -8.12 14.86 -16.71
CA THR A 556 -6.67 14.80 -16.87
C THR A 556 -6.21 13.36 -17.09
N VAL A 557 -5.11 13.21 -17.80
CA VAL A 557 -4.38 11.97 -18.02
C VAL A 557 -2.90 12.21 -17.68
N ALA A 558 -2.15 11.15 -17.42
CA ALA A 558 -0.72 11.25 -17.17
C ALA A 558 0.03 11.66 -18.47
N PRO A 559 1.25 12.22 -18.38
CA PRO A 559 2.04 12.56 -19.56
C PRO A 559 2.18 11.38 -20.52
N GLY A 560 1.86 11.60 -21.80
CA GLY A 560 1.94 10.59 -22.84
C GLY A 560 0.80 9.56 -22.90
N GLN A 561 -0.11 9.55 -21.94
CA GLN A 561 -1.30 8.68 -22.03
C GLN A 561 -2.28 9.19 -23.10
N PRO A 562 -2.89 8.30 -23.87
CA PRO A 562 -3.95 8.67 -24.82
C PRO A 562 -5.22 9.09 -24.06
N ALA A 563 -6.04 9.96 -24.68
CA ALA A 563 -7.22 10.51 -24.02
C ALA A 563 -8.30 9.44 -23.72
N ASP A 564 -8.35 8.36 -24.51
CA ASP A 564 -9.31 7.26 -24.37
C ASP A 564 -9.06 6.37 -23.12
N VAL A 565 -7.91 6.51 -22.48
CA VAL A 565 -7.62 5.82 -21.21
C VAL A 565 -8.67 6.14 -20.12
N VAL A 566 -9.37 7.26 -20.25
CA VAL A 566 -10.48 7.66 -19.37
C VAL A 566 -11.65 6.66 -19.41
N ASP A 567 -11.80 5.90 -20.49
CA ASP A 567 -12.82 4.84 -20.58
C ASP A 567 -12.51 3.66 -19.64
N GLN A 568 -11.24 3.41 -19.34
CA GLN A 568 -10.85 2.43 -18.34
C GLN A 568 -11.22 2.91 -16.92
N LEU A 569 -10.97 4.20 -16.62
CA LEU A 569 -11.41 4.80 -15.37
C LEU A 569 -12.93 4.64 -15.17
N ARG A 570 -13.74 4.90 -16.22
CA ARG A 570 -15.21 4.73 -16.16
C ARG A 570 -15.63 3.28 -15.90
N LYS A 571 -14.80 2.30 -16.23
CA LYS A 571 -14.98 0.88 -15.95
C LYS A 571 -14.39 0.45 -14.60
N GLY A 572 -13.86 1.37 -13.78
CA GLY A 572 -13.21 1.07 -12.51
C GLY A 572 -11.89 0.30 -12.66
N LEU A 573 -11.32 0.28 -13.87
CA LEU A 573 -10.04 -0.34 -14.15
C LEU A 573 -8.89 0.61 -13.84
N VAL A 574 -7.78 0.05 -13.38
CA VAL A 574 -6.56 0.81 -13.16
C VAL A 574 -5.87 1.08 -14.50
N ALA A 575 -5.60 2.35 -14.77
CA ALA A 575 -4.93 2.82 -15.97
C ALA A 575 -3.79 3.77 -15.59
N ILE A 576 -2.82 3.26 -14.83
CA ILE A 576 -1.64 4.03 -14.39
C ILE A 576 -0.63 4.18 -15.52
N ALA A 577 0.13 5.28 -15.48
CA ALA A 577 1.36 5.48 -16.19
C ALA A 577 2.48 5.82 -15.21
N GLY A 578 3.70 5.46 -15.57
CA GLY A 578 4.91 5.65 -14.79
C GLY A 578 5.61 4.32 -14.49
N PRO A 579 6.80 4.38 -13.91
CA PRO A 579 7.62 5.59 -13.69
C PRO A 579 8.24 6.16 -14.96
N GLU A 580 8.21 5.43 -16.09
CA GLU A 580 8.74 5.85 -17.39
C GLU A 580 7.70 6.66 -18.17
N TYR A 581 8.07 7.88 -18.52
CA TYR A 581 7.25 8.80 -19.31
C TYR A 581 7.98 9.21 -20.61
N PRO A 582 7.29 9.77 -21.61
CA PRO A 582 7.97 10.29 -22.78
C PRO A 582 9.01 11.36 -22.41
N GLY A 583 10.30 10.99 -22.51
CA GLY A 583 11.42 11.88 -22.28
C GLY A 583 11.96 11.99 -20.84
N PHE A 584 11.38 11.32 -19.86
CA PHE A 584 11.87 11.32 -18.47
C PHE A 584 11.39 10.11 -17.66
N VAL A 585 12.06 9.88 -16.53
CA VAL A 585 11.65 8.89 -15.53
C VAL A 585 11.37 9.60 -14.20
N THR A 586 10.36 9.19 -13.46
CA THR A 586 9.96 9.85 -12.21
C THR A 586 9.97 8.89 -11.03
N PHE A 587 10.64 9.30 -9.95
CA PHE A 587 10.59 8.67 -8.63
C PHE A 587 10.46 9.73 -7.54
N SER A 588 9.86 9.34 -6.43
CA SER A 588 10.02 10.02 -5.15
C SER A 588 11.18 9.39 -4.39
N TYR A 589 11.90 10.19 -3.62
CA TYR A 589 13.09 9.74 -2.87
C TYR A 589 13.00 10.09 -1.39
N ILE A 590 13.76 9.36 -0.58
CA ILE A 590 13.89 9.63 0.86
C ILE A 590 15.25 9.16 1.35
N ALA A 591 15.81 9.84 2.35
CA ALA A 591 16.94 9.37 3.12
C ALA A 591 16.52 9.18 4.58
N HIS A 592 16.88 8.03 5.16
CA HIS A 592 16.63 7.71 6.56
C HIS A 592 17.94 7.54 7.30
N PHE A 593 18.04 8.17 8.48
CA PHE A 593 19.12 8.00 9.44
C PHE A 593 18.52 7.44 10.72
N ALA A 594 19.06 6.33 11.21
CA ALA A 594 18.53 5.64 12.38
C ALA A 594 19.62 5.52 13.47
N GLU A 595 19.24 5.82 14.70
CA GLU A 595 19.99 5.43 15.90
C GLU A 595 19.35 4.18 16.48
N VAL A 596 20.17 3.17 16.77
CA VAL A 596 19.74 2.00 17.55
C VAL A 596 20.52 1.93 18.86
N ARG A 597 19.89 1.34 19.87
CA ARG A 597 20.51 0.99 21.13
C ARG A 597 20.28 -0.48 21.39
N VAL A 598 21.38 -1.22 21.56
CA VAL A 598 21.34 -2.67 21.81
C VAL A 598 21.84 -2.93 23.22
N GLU A 599 20.98 -3.54 24.04
CA GLU A 599 21.31 -3.92 25.40
C GLU A 599 22.11 -5.23 25.40
N PRO A 600 23.39 -5.24 25.83
CA PRO A 600 24.26 -6.40 25.66
C PRO A 600 23.81 -7.65 26.43
N THR A 601 23.07 -7.47 27.52
CA THR A 601 22.64 -8.57 28.41
C THR A 601 21.38 -9.27 27.95
N THR A 602 20.55 -8.58 27.15
CA THR A 602 19.24 -9.10 26.74
C THR A 602 19.10 -9.22 25.23
N GLY A 603 20.00 -8.62 24.45
CA GLY A 603 19.88 -8.51 22.98
C GLY A 603 18.76 -7.56 22.52
N ARG A 604 18.10 -6.85 23.44
CA ARG A 604 16.98 -5.96 23.10
C ARG A 604 17.45 -4.78 22.28
N ILE A 605 16.82 -4.57 21.12
CA ILE A 605 17.04 -3.43 20.23
C ILE A 605 15.96 -2.37 20.49
N ARG A 606 16.37 -1.11 20.63
CA ARG A 606 15.49 0.07 20.62
C ARG A 606 15.91 1.01 19.51
N VAL A 607 14.95 1.74 18.96
CA VAL A 607 15.16 2.77 17.92
C VAL A 607 14.75 4.12 18.52
N PRO A 608 15.63 4.78 19.30
CA PRO A 608 15.24 6.01 20.00
C PRO A 608 15.04 7.19 19.06
N ARG A 609 15.71 7.20 17.88
CA ARG A 609 15.66 8.33 16.97
C ARG A 609 15.78 7.91 15.51
N VAL A 610 14.92 8.50 14.67
CA VAL A 610 15.02 8.44 13.22
C VAL A 610 14.90 9.85 12.65
N VAL A 611 15.74 10.20 11.70
CA VAL A 611 15.65 11.43 10.89
C VAL A 611 15.36 11.00 9.45
N SER A 612 14.33 11.59 8.84
CA SER A 612 13.91 11.29 7.48
C SER A 612 13.78 12.58 6.69
N VAL A 613 14.43 12.66 5.52
CA VAL A 613 14.29 13.77 4.58
C VAL A 613 13.78 13.25 3.26
N ALA A 614 12.64 13.78 2.79
CA ALA A 614 11.96 13.29 1.60
C ALA A 614 11.94 14.31 0.46
N ASP A 615 12.08 13.82 -0.76
CA ASP A 615 11.80 14.51 -2.03
C ASP A 615 10.53 13.89 -2.64
N CYS A 616 9.42 14.60 -2.52
CA CYS A 616 8.12 14.23 -3.10
C CYS A 616 7.54 15.34 -3.99
N GLY A 617 8.40 16.12 -4.63
CA GLY A 617 7.97 17.32 -5.33
C GLY A 617 7.43 18.37 -4.34
N ARG A 618 6.46 19.14 -4.77
CA ARG A 618 5.75 20.10 -3.90
C ARG A 618 4.99 19.36 -2.77
N VAL A 619 5.16 19.80 -1.56
CA VAL A 619 4.41 19.29 -0.39
C VAL A 619 3.00 19.88 -0.35
N ALA A 620 2.01 19.13 -0.81
CA ALA A 620 0.62 19.59 -0.90
C ALA A 620 -0.01 19.93 0.47
N SER A 621 0.35 19.17 1.51
CA SER A 621 -0.13 19.36 2.89
C SER A 621 0.96 18.94 3.89
N PRO A 622 1.74 19.86 4.46
CA PRO A 622 2.87 19.54 5.34
C PRO A 622 2.49 18.67 6.54
N VAL A 623 1.35 18.91 7.17
CA VAL A 623 0.90 18.17 8.36
C VAL A 623 0.63 16.70 8.02
N THR A 624 -0.11 16.45 6.94
CA THR A 624 -0.45 15.09 6.51
C THR A 624 0.75 14.39 5.88
N ALA A 625 1.59 15.10 5.15
CA ALA A 625 2.85 14.58 4.60
C ALA A 625 3.79 14.10 5.72
N ALA A 626 4.04 14.92 6.73
CA ALA A 626 4.87 14.52 7.88
C ALA A 626 4.26 13.32 8.64
N SER A 627 2.93 13.25 8.75
CA SER A 627 2.24 12.09 9.33
C SER A 627 2.46 10.81 8.52
N GLN A 628 2.46 10.91 7.17
CA GLN A 628 2.74 9.77 6.29
C GLN A 628 4.18 9.26 6.48
N VAL A 629 5.17 10.14 6.59
CA VAL A 629 6.56 9.74 6.84
C VAL A 629 6.69 9.08 8.20
N ARG A 630 6.13 9.67 9.26
CA ARG A 630 6.15 9.06 10.61
C ARG A 630 5.53 7.67 10.61
N GLY A 631 4.35 7.50 9.97
CA GLY A 631 3.71 6.20 9.85
C GLY A 631 4.53 5.17 9.04
N GLY A 632 5.30 5.60 8.03
CA GLY A 632 6.24 4.75 7.30
C GLY A 632 7.41 4.29 8.17
N VAL A 633 7.99 5.20 8.96
CA VAL A 633 9.07 4.89 9.90
C VAL A 633 8.60 3.91 10.98
N VAL A 634 7.44 4.16 11.60
CA VAL A 634 6.86 3.25 12.61
C VAL A 634 6.70 1.84 12.04
N TRP A 635 6.15 1.75 10.84
CA TRP A 635 5.98 0.45 10.19
C TRP A 635 7.31 -0.21 9.82
N GLY A 636 8.29 0.56 9.31
CA GLY A 636 9.63 0.05 9.04
C GLY A 636 10.32 -0.51 10.29
N VAL A 637 10.13 0.13 11.46
CA VAL A 637 10.62 -0.41 12.75
C VAL A 637 9.92 -1.73 13.08
N GLY A 638 8.58 -1.82 12.87
CA GLY A 638 7.81 -3.04 13.05
C GLY A 638 8.33 -4.17 12.17
N ALA A 639 8.44 -3.92 10.88
CA ALA A 639 8.92 -4.88 9.89
C ALA A 639 10.36 -5.36 10.19
N THR A 640 11.21 -4.49 10.77
CA THR A 640 12.60 -4.84 11.07
C THR A 640 12.76 -5.65 12.35
N LEU A 641 11.93 -5.40 13.37
CA LEU A 641 12.20 -5.90 14.72
C LEU A 641 11.08 -6.76 15.32
N ARG A 642 9.87 -6.83 14.73
CA ARG A 642 8.70 -7.41 15.40
C ARG A 642 7.75 -8.19 14.50
N GLU A 643 7.38 -7.61 13.35
CA GLU A 643 6.23 -8.06 12.57
C GLU A 643 6.57 -9.24 11.66
N GLN A 644 5.94 -10.37 11.94
CA GLN A 644 6.03 -11.58 11.14
C GLN A 644 4.77 -12.41 11.30
N SER A 645 4.16 -12.82 10.20
CA SER A 645 3.11 -13.84 10.22
C SER A 645 3.74 -15.22 10.16
N ARG A 646 3.58 -15.98 11.25
CA ARG A 646 4.12 -17.35 11.36
C ARG A 646 3.20 -18.34 10.69
N VAL A 647 3.68 -18.95 9.61
CA VAL A 647 2.93 -19.94 8.83
C VAL A 647 2.80 -21.25 9.61
N ASP A 648 1.59 -21.79 9.66
CA ASP A 648 1.35 -23.15 10.15
C ASP A 648 1.66 -24.16 9.03
N THR A 649 2.80 -24.84 9.12
CA THR A 649 3.23 -25.82 8.11
C THR A 649 2.45 -27.13 8.14
N ARG A 650 1.65 -27.36 9.18
CA ARG A 650 0.85 -28.58 9.35
C ARG A 650 -0.55 -28.45 8.79
N TYR A 651 -1.23 -27.34 9.09
CA TYR A 651 -2.63 -27.13 8.75
C TYR A 651 -2.87 -25.96 7.77
N GLY A 652 -1.81 -25.27 7.38
CA GLY A 652 -1.90 -24.04 6.59
C GLY A 652 -2.34 -22.83 7.40
N GLY A 653 -2.35 -21.65 6.77
CA GLY A 653 -2.71 -20.39 7.41
C GLY A 653 -1.65 -19.89 8.39
N PHE A 654 -2.06 -19.06 9.35
CA PHE A 654 -1.16 -18.34 10.23
C PHE A 654 -1.43 -18.64 11.70
N LEU A 655 -0.35 -18.88 12.48
CA LEU A 655 -0.42 -19.21 13.91
C LEU A 655 -0.75 -17.99 14.78
N ASN A 656 -0.31 -16.80 14.37
CA ASN A 656 -0.41 -15.55 15.11
C ASN A 656 -1.32 -14.55 14.38
N SER A 657 -2.61 -14.75 14.49
CA SER A 657 -3.63 -14.02 13.73
C SER A 657 -4.44 -13.01 14.56
N THR A 658 -3.99 -12.72 15.80
CA THR A 658 -4.59 -11.72 16.70
C THR A 658 -3.63 -10.56 16.94
N MET A 659 -4.13 -9.44 17.47
CA MET A 659 -3.30 -8.29 17.84
C MET A 659 -2.33 -8.56 18.99
N GLU A 660 -2.63 -9.56 19.83
CA GLU A 660 -1.77 -9.99 20.93
C GLU A 660 -0.57 -10.79 20.43
N GLU A 661 -0.77 -11.59 19.38
CA GLU A 661 0.22 -12.50 18.83
C GLU A 661 1.03 -11.93 17.67
N TYR A 662 0.51 -10.88 17.02
CA TYR A 662 1.16 -10.13 15.95
C TYR A 662 1.53 -8.73 16.45
N PRO A 663 2.67 -8.57 17.17
CA PRO A 663 3.01 -7.32 17.81
C PRO A 663 3.39 -6.25 16.79
N ILE A 664 2.72 -5.10 16.85
CA ILE A 664 3.08 -3.89 16.13
C ILE A 664 3.81 -2.90 17.06
N PRO A 665 4.62 -1.97 16.54
CA PRO A 665 5.25 -0.95 17.36
C PRO A 665 4.24 -0.04 18.05
N VAL A 666 4.55 0.33 19.27
CA VAL A 666 3.80 1.31 20.07
C VAL A 666 4.69 2.52 20.39
N ASN A 667 4.12 3.58 20.97
CA ASN A 667 4.86 4.82 21.28
C ASN A 667 6.10 4.58 22.17
N ALA A 668 6.11 3.53 22.99
CA ALA A 668 7.28 3.17 23.80
C ALA A 668 8.46 2.60 23.00
N ASP A 669 8.27 2.21 21.76
CA ASP A 669 9.33 1.63 20.92
C ASP A 669 10.12 2.67 20.15
N ILE A 670 9.49 3.82 19.84
CA ILE A 670 10.09 4.89 19.04
C ILE A 670 9.83 6.22 19.74
N HIS A 671 10.91 6.93 20.12
CA HIS A 671 10.79 8.17 20.88
C HIS A 671 10.72 9.41 19.98
N GLN A 672 11.59 9.49 18.95
CA GLN A 672 11.72 10.66 18.11
C GLN A 672 11.76 10.29 16.63
N ILE A 673 10.87 10.88 15.86
CA ILE A 673 10.90 10.84 14.39
C ILE A 673 10.91 12.28 13.90
N ASP A 674 12.04 12.73 13.39
CA ASP A 674 12.22 14.04 12.79
C ASP A 674 12.03 13.93 11.27
N VAL A 675 11.20 14.81 10.69
CA VAL A 675 10.84 14.77 9.27
C VAL A 675 11.10 16.11 8.64
N ASP A 676 11.79 16.09 7.49
CA ASP A 676 12.03 17.25 6.65
C ASP A 676 11.71 16.95 5.18
N PHE A 677 11.53 17.99 4.37
CA PHE A 677 11.20 17.89 2.95
C PHE A 677 12.09 18.82 2.14
N VAL A 678 12.47 18.38 0.95
CA VAL A 678 13.12 19.25 -0.04
C VAL A 678 12.15 20.27 -0.59
N ASP A 679 10.88 19.90 -0.78
CA ASP A 679 9.75 20.75 -1.24
C ASP A 679 10.00 21.51 -2.56
N GLU A 680 10.67 20.84 -3.51
CA GLU A 680 10.91 21.35 -4.86
C GLU A 680 9.88 20.79 -5.84
N PRO A 681 9.06 21.64 -6.50
CA PRO A 681 8.04 21.17 -7.45
C PRO A 681 8.63 20.37 -8.61
N ASP A 682 7.91 19.32 -9.04
CA ASP A 682 8.21 18.57 -10.27
C ASP A 682 7.20 18.92 -11.39
N PRO A 683 7.45 19.96 -12.19
CA PRO A 683 6.50 20.41 -13.21
C PRO A 683 6.45 19.49 -14.45
N LEU A 684 7.41 18.58 -14.65
CA LEU A 684 7.38 17.62 -15.75
C LEU A 684 6.29 16.56 -15.54
N LEU A 685 6.08 16.11 -14.31
CA LEU A 685 5.06 15.13 -14.01
C LEU A 685 3.65 15.73 -14.06
N ASN A 686 3.44 16.90 -13.43
CA ASN A 686 2.14 17.57 -13.44
C ASN A 686 2.25 19.06 -13.07
N PRO A 687 1.25 19.90 -13.47
CA PRO A 687 1.31 21.35 -13.26
C PRO A 687 1.25 21.78 -11.78
N VAL A 688 0.82 20.92 -10.88
CA VAL A 688 0.83 21.19 -9.42
C VAL A 688 2.23 20.95 -8.84
N GLY A 689 3.04 20.12 -9.51
CA GLY A 689 4.42 19.81 -9.14
C GLY A 689 4.54 18.82 -7.98
N VAL A 690 3.53 18.00 -7.74
CA VAL A 690 3.51 16.99 -6.66
C VAL A 690 4.00 15.63 -7.15
N LYS A 691 4.66 14.85 -6.26
CA LYS A 691 4.96 13.44 -6.44
C LYS A 691 4.33 12.62 -5.30
N GLY A 692 4.34 11.28 -5.43
CA GLY A 692 3.85 10.38 -4.39
C GLY A 692 4.72 10.42 -3.11
N LEU A 693 4.12 10.19 -1.94
CA LEU A 693 4.85 10.15 -0.66
C LEU A 693 4.47 8.94 0.19
N GLY A 694 3.25 8.42 0.01
CA GLY A 694 2.67 7.44 0.94
C GLY A 694 3.52 6.22 1.20
N GLU A 695 4.17 5.69 0.19
CA GLU A 695 4.92 4.42 0.23
C GLU A 695 6.42 4.62 0.34
N VAL A 696 7.01 5.62 -0.35
CA VAL A 696 8.44 5.91 -0.22
C VAL A 696 8.86 6.15 1.24
N ALA A 697 7.95 6.65 2.06
CA ALA A 697 8.15 6.88 3.49
C ALA A 697 8.58 5.65 4.30
N MET A 698 8.34 4.44 3.80
CA MET A 698 8.75 3.18 4.43
C MET A 698 10.04 2.61 3.81
N VAL A 699 10.34 2.98 2.57
CA VAL A 699 11.44 2.41 1.79
C VAL A 699 12.78 2.88 2.34
N GLY A 700 13.65 1.94 2.72
CA GLY A 700 14.96 2.22 3.32
C GLY A 700 15.00 2.20 4.85
N VAL A 701 13.86 2.29 5.56
CA VAL A 701 13.85 2.28 7.04
C VAL A 701 14.47 1.02 7.59
N SER A 702 14.09 -0.17 7.09
CA SER A 702 14.65 -1.44 7.56
C SER A 702 16.15 -1.56 7.28
N ALA A 703 16.63 -1.02 6.16
CA ALA A 703 18.05 -0.99 5.85
C ALA A 703 18.81 -0.05 6.80
N ALA A 704 18.29 1.16 7.03
CA ALA A 704 18.91 2.10 7.98
C ALA A 704 19.03 1.49 9.39
N ILE A 705 17.98 0.82 9.87
CA ILE A 705 17.99 0.12 11.17
C ILE A 705 18.94 -1.08 11.13
N GLY A 706 18.92 -1.92 10.10
CA GLY A 706 19.81 -3.07 9.95
C GLY A 706 21.29 -2.67 9.92
N ASN A 707 21.61 -1.58 9.19
CA ASN A 707 22.95 -0.98 9.15
C ASN A 707 23.36 -0.39 10.51
N ALA A 708 22.42 0.23 11.24
CA ALA A 708 22.66 0.70 12.60
C ALA A 708 22.89 -0.46 13.58
N VAL A 709 22.16 -1.56 13.46
CA VAL A 709 22.36 -2.78 14.26
C VAL A 709 23.74 -3.38 13.98
N PHE A 710 24.16 -3.46 12.70
CA PHE A 710 25.52 -3.86 12.35
C PHE A 710 26.56 -2.93 13.00
N HIS A 711 26.38 -1.62 12.91
CA HIS A 711 27.32 -0.67 13.51
C HIS A 711 27.41 -0.83 15.05
N ALA A 712 26.28 -1.14 15.72
CA ALA A 712 26.26 -1.41 17.16
C ALA A 712 26.90 -2.75 17.53
N THR A 713 26.70 -3.80 16.75
CA THR A 713 27.02 -5.21 17.15
C THR A 713 28.20 -5.81 16.39
N GLY A 714 28.56 -5.27 15.22
CA GLY A 714 29.52 -5.86 14.29
C GLY A 714 28.98 -7.05 13.47
N THR A 715 27.69 -7.37 13.61
CA THR A 715 27.06 -8.52 12.94
C THR A 715 25.97 -8.07 11.97
N ARG A 716 25.98 -8.61 10.75
CA ARG A 716 24.94 -8.41 9.72
C ARG A 716 23.82 -9.42 9.88
N PHE A 717 22.61 -8.92 10.05
CA PHE A 717 21.39 -9.74 10.04
C PHE A 717 20.71 -9.58 8.69
N ARG A 718 20.40 -10.70 8.03
CA ARG A 718 19.86 -10.73 6.66
C ARG A 718 18.46 -11.32 6.58
N ARG A 719 17.89 -11.66 7.73
CA ARG A 719 16.49 -12.09 7.88
C ARG A 719 15.70 -11.06 8.67
N LEU A 720 14.52 -10.73 8.22
CA LEU A 720 13.58 -9.89 8.97
C LEU A 720 12.47 -10.79 9.58
N PRO A 721 11.94 -10.41 10.73
CA PRO A 721 12.48 -9.41 11.66
C PRO A 721 13.78 -9.90 12.33
N ILE A 722 14.61 -8.96 12.80
CA ILE A 722 15.80 -9.27 13.60
C ILE A 722 15.35 -9.63 15.02
N HIS A 723 15.43 -10.90 15.36
CA HIS A 723 15.00 -11.38 16.67
C HIS A 723 16.06 -11.16 17.77
N ILE A 724 15.61 -11.07 19.02
CA ILE A 724 16.48 -10.89 20.19
C ILE A 724 17.48 -12.04 20.31
N GLU A 725 17.04 -13.27 20.07
CA GLU A 725 17.89 -14.47 20.10
C GLU A 725 19.00 -14.45 19.06
N ASP A 726 18.74 -13.90 17.87
CA ASP A 726 19.76 -13.74 16.84
C ASP A 726 20.85 -12.77 17.29
N VAL A 727 20.45 -11.68 17.93
CA VAL A 727 21.39 -10.67 18.45
C VAL A 727 22.21 -11.21 19.62
N LEU A 728 21.55 -11.87 20.59
CA LEU A 728 22.23 -12.46 21.75
C LEU A 728 23.31 -13.47 21.38
N ALA A 729 23.09 -14.25 20.31
CA ALA A 729 24.06 -15.23 19.85
C ALA A 729 25.39 -14.62 19.35
N HIS A 730 25.43 -13.28 19.16
CA HIS A 730 26.57 -12.55 18.59
C HIS A 730 27.12 -11.43 19.49
N LEU A 731 26.56 -11.21 20.68
CA LEU A 731 27.05 -10.24 21.67
C LEU A 731 28.09 -10.83 22.59
#